data_9a78097df3039d8be5dfc4ae391547d7
#
_entry.id   9a78097df3039d8be5dfc4ae391547d7
#
_cell.length_a   1.000
_cell.length_b   1.000
_cell.length_c   1.000
_cell.angle_alpha   90.00
_cell.angle_beta   90.00
_cell.angle_gamma   90.00
#
_symmetry.space_group_name_H-M   'P 1'
#
loop_
_entity.id
_entity.type
_entity.pdbx_description
1 polymer ?
#
loop_
_entity_poly.entity_id
_entity_poly.type
_entity_poly.pdbx_seq_one_letter_code
_entity_poly.pdbx_strand_id
1 'polypeptide(L)'
;MLRKKMMRDIWKNLSSFITIFIMTFLGVFVFSGIHAYMDGMDYSGQRYYEENNLQDLWMLGENFSDEDMEDILATDGVKDAERALVINTDLKNYKDVVLETNFVESKNISSMHVVDGEGFDYDSDGMWLDSYLADNLGIKVGDELTLAYKDYEITGRVEGLVNTPDHVYSIKDESAIFPTHDDYGYVYLSMRSFPEDYIKDELKAAAAEKLGMNVGDVTDEIFDMAFPDYKAGDYYVYNYAYVTLKDDADEQAVKALLQNNIKSAVAVTGRDASASVEAYQSEVEEGASYSGIFTFLFLFIAVLSVVTTMHRFVKKQRTQIGTLKALGFSRKRIERHYLGYGFYVSVIAAILGLIGGRFIIGNIFVNMEASYFEVPDMVVVTKPIVYAVAAGVVLLVTAATYFTCHGLLKESAAQTLRLEVPKVKAGELKPAGSFAKRFSVGVRWNLRDIGRNKGRTITGIVGIVGCTMLIVCAFGMRDTIKFFIKWQFEDLYNFEYKLDVESTISDEAYKELTDRYGDATSMTLAVEAFDASGNTSTRQIVVADAGDKVRYTDHKAGYFELSDDGIYVSEKLLSILGLKVGDNVSWSVYGEEKIYTTGIAGTFREPQGQKLAMTRAYAESIGIDYKADCIYTDQDLSEVKNIAGVSLITGIAALKDGMMSMISMMDTVILLLMVVSVILAVVIIYNLGILSFSEKQYQFATMKVLGFRSRQIRRIYVMQNLWVCVVAVIIGLPLGEYMTALIYKLAMGDNYDMLVRVEPITYVVGAAGVFAVAYLVNLLLGRKVKTIDMVTSLKANE
;
A
#
# COMPACT_ATOMS: atom_id res chain seq x y z
N MET A 1 -18.81 49.01 0.21
CA MET A 1 -19.53 48.80 1.47
C MET A 1 -19.67 47.32 1.84
N LEU A 2 -20.25 46.44 1.00
CA LEU A 2 -20.44 45.00 1.30
C LEU A 2 -19.16 44.21 1.52
N ARG A 3 -18.06 44.47 0.77
CA ARG A 3 -16.75 43.80 0.97
C ARG A 3 -16.13 44.13 2.35
N LYS A 4 -16.16 45.42 2.78
CA LYS A 4 -15.69 45.83 4.12
C LYS A 4 -16.53 45.16 5.23
N LYS A 5 -17.86 45.04 5.00
CA LYS A 5 -18.77 44.32 5.90
C LYS A 5 -18.37 42.85 5.99
N MET A 6 -18.10 42.17 4.86
CA MET A 6 -17.72 40.76 4.80
C MET A 6 -16.47 40.48 5.65
N MET A 7 -15.41 41.24 5.49
CA MET A 7 -14.19 41.09 6.29
C MET A 7 -14.45 41.21 7.79
N ARG A 8 -15.21 42.26 8.19
CA ARG A 8 -15.57 42.45 9.59
C ARG A 8 -16.44 41.34 10.15
N ASP A 9 -17.37 40.81 9.34
CA ASP A 9 -18.24 39.70 9.75
C ASP A 9 -17.49 38.39 9.87
N ILE A 10 -16.49 38.14 9.01
CA ILE A 10 -15.56 37.00 9.12
C ILE A 10 -14.80 37.08 10.46
N TRP A 11 -14.20 38.24 10.76
CA TRP A 11 -13.49 38.45 12.02
C TRP A 11 -14.38 38.28 13.25
N LYS A 12 -15.61 38.82 13.23
CA LYS A 12 -16.56 38.68 14.34
C LYS A 12 -17.10 37.24 14.52
N ASN A 13 -17.08 36.40 13.48
CA ASN A 13 -17.54 35.04 13.51
C ASN A 13 -16.43 34.07 13.10
N LEU A 14 -15.19 34.38 13.45
CA LEU A 14 -13.96 33.68 13.04
C LEU A 14 -14.07 32.18 13.25
N SER A 15 -14.61 31.74 14.39
CA SER A 15 -14.77 30.32 14.73
C SER A 15 -15.58 29.53 13.70
N SER A 16 -16.59 30.15 13.09
CA SER A 16 -17.42 29.51 12.07
C SER A 16 -16.72 29.41 10.72
N PHE A 17 -15.97 30.44 10.35
CA PHE A 17 -15.23 30.47 9.09
C PHE A 17 -13.94 29.65 9.16
N ILE A 18 -13.27 29.55 10.32
CA ILE A 18 -12.18 28.61 10.56
C ILE A 18 -12.64 27.15 10.34
N THR A 19 -13.87 26.82 10.78
CA THR A 19 -14.39 25.46 10.52
C THR A 19 -14.50 25.17 9.02
N ILE A 20 -15.07 26.08 8.21
CA ILE A 20 -15.16 25.93 6.76
C ILE A 20 -13.77 25.86 6.14
N PHE A 21 -12.87 26.72 6.59
CA PHE A 21 -11.48 26.78 6.13
C PHE A 21 -10.76 25.43 6.39
N ILE A 22 -10.73 24.96 7.64
CA ILE A 22 -10.02 23.73 8.02
C ILE A 22 -10.60 22.50 7.29
N MET A 23 -11.92 22.40 7.18
CA MET A 23 -12.56 21.28 6.47
C MET A 23 -12.19 21.26 4.98
N THR A 24 -12.24 22.42 4.31
CA THR A 24 -11.86 22.52 2.90
C THR A 24 -10.35 22.31 2.71
N PHE A 25 -9.55 22.89 3.62
CA PHE A 25 -8.11 22.75 3.64
C PHE A 25 -7.70 21.28 3.77
N LEU A 26 -8.22 20.56 4.78
CA LEU A 26 -7.87 19.16 5.02
C LEU A 26 -8.24 18.25 3.83
N GLY A 27 -9.43 18.47 3.24
CA GLY A 27 -9.84 17.68 2.07
C GLY A 27 -8.91 17.88 0.87
N VAL A 28 -8.51 19.13 0.58
CA VAL A 28 -7.58 19.41 -0.52
C VAL A 28 -6.14 19.04 -0.15
N PHE A 29 -5.74 19.23 1.11
CA PHE A 29 -4.41 18.97 1.63
C PHE A 29 -4.04 17.47 1.52
N VAL A 30 -4.93 16.59 2.00
CA VAL A 30 -4.71 15.13 1.94
C VAL A 30 -4.74 14.67 0.50
N PHE A 31 -5.74 15.09 -0.28
CA PHE A 31 -5.85 14.71 -1.69
C PHE A 31 -4.62 15.13 -2.51
N SER A 32 -4.23 16.41 -2.42
CA SER A 32 -3.11 16.90 -3.21
C SER A 32 -1.77 16.32 -2.77
N GLY A 33 -1.64 15.95 -1.50
CA GLY A 33 -0.43 15.35 -0.97
C GLY A 33 -0.23 13.91 -1.44
N ILE A 34 -1.28 13.08 -1.34
CA ILE A 34 -1.24 11.71 -1.83
C ILE A 34 -0.99 11.68 -3.34
N HIS A 35 -1.74 12.47 -4.13
CA HIS A 35 -1.49 12.53 -5.57
C HIS A 35 -0.12 13.09 -5.94
N ALA A 36 0.43 14.00 -5.12
CA ALA A 36 1.71 14.60 -5.44
C ALA A 36 2.88 13.61 -5.31
N TYR A 37 2.83 12.67 -4.36
CA TYR A 37 3.86 11.64 -4.28
C TYR A 37 3.67 10.55 -5.34
N MET A 38 2.42 10.11 -5.58
CA MET A 38 2.13 9.07 -6.56
C MET A 38 2.42 9.51 -7.99
N ASP A 39 1.92 10.69 -8.40
CA ASP A 39 2.27 11.28 -9.69
C ASP A 39 3.78 11.50 -9.81
N GLY A 40 4.45 11.73 -8.68
CA GLY A 40 5.90 11.86 -8.57
C GLY A 40 6.63 10.54 -8.74
N MET A 41 6.17 9.47 -8.09
CA MET A 41 6.69 8.11 -8.28
C MET A 41 6.52 7.67 -9.73
N ASP A 42 5.31 7.73 -10.26
CA ASP A 42 5.02 7.37 -11.64
C ASP A 42 5.96 8.12 -12.63
N TYR A 43 6.09 9.43 -12.47
CA TYR A 43 6.99 10.23 -13.30
C TYR A 43 8.47 9.84 -13.11
N SER A 44 8.91 9.60 -11.89
CA SER A 44 10.32 9.29 -11.59
C SER A 44 10.69 7.89 -12.09
N GLY A 45 9.78 6.91 -11.91
CA GLY A 45 9.97 5.55 -12.42
C GLY A 45 10.02 5.51 -13.95
N GLN A 46 9.04 6.11 -14.64
CA GLN A 46 9.03 6.15 -16.11
C GLN A 46 10.27 6.85 -16.67
N ARG A 47 10.65 8.00 -16.08
CA ARG A 47 11.88 8.70 -16.47
C ARG A 47 13.11 7.81 -16.29
N TYR A 48 13.21 7.10 -15.16
CA TYR A 48 14.34 6.23 -14.84
C TYR A 48 14.42 5.06 -15.83
N TYR A 49 13.28 4.43 -16.15
CA TYR A 49 13.19 3.35 -17.11
C TYR A 49 13.57 3.79 -18.53
N GLU A 50 13.12 4.99 -18.96
CA GLU A 50 13.44 5.55 -20.27
C GLU A 50 14.92 5.97 -20.38
N GLU A 51 15.44 6.69 -19.38
CA GLU A 51 16.83 7.20 -19.39
C GLU A 51 17.86 6.07 -19.32
N ASN A 52 17.53 4.96 -18.66
CA ASN A 52 18.42 3.82 -18.48
C ASN A 52 18.05 2.60 -19.33
N ASN A 53 17.17 2.77 -20.33
CA ASN A 53 16.83 1.77 -21.35
C ASN A 53 16.44 0.42 -20.72
N LEU A 54 15.45 0.39 -19.80
CA LEU A 54 14.95 -0.83 -19.20
C LEU A 54 14.47 -1.79 -20.30
N GLN A 55 14.85 -3.07 -20.21
CA GLN A 55 14.39 -4.11 -21.10
C GLN A 55 12.87 -4.24 -21.12
N ASP A 56 12.33 -4.68 -22.27
CA ASP A 56 10.92 -5.00 -22.42
C ASP A 56 10.64 -6.47 -22.07
N LEU A 57 11.62 -7.36 -22.41
CA LEU A 57 11.52 -8.79 -22.18
C LEU A 57 12.75 -9.33 -21.45
N TRP A 58 12.50 -10.28 -20.55
CA TRP A 58 13.48 -11.15 -19.91
C TRP A 58 13.37 -12.54 -20.50
N MET A 59 14.49 -13.11 -20.92
CA MET A 59 14.58 -14.48 -21.37
C MET A 59 15.42 -15.27 -20.39
N LEU A 60 14.88 -16.33 -19.81
CA LEU A 60 15.58 -17.30 -18.99
C LEU A 60 15.86 -18.53 -19.82
N GLY A 61 17.07 -19.06 -19.76
CA GLY A 61 17.47 -20.24 -20.51
C GLY A 61 18.61 -20.98 -19.87
N GLU A 62 19.05 -22.06 -20.50
CA GLU A 62 20.19 -22.84 -20.03
C GLU A 62 21.52 -22.19 -20.44
N ASN A 63 21.63 -21.77 -21.70
CA ASN A 63 22.80 -21.10 -22.24
C ASN A 63 22.47 -20.38 -23.56
N PHE A 64 22.49 -19.07 -23.57
CA PHE A 64 22.31 -18.28 -24.79
C PHE A 64 23.63 -18.13 -25.56
N SER A 65 23.78 -18.94 -26.59
CA SER A 65 24.94 -18.93 -27.50
C SER A 65 24.99 -17.69 -28.39
N ASP A 66 26.11 -17.50 -29.10
CA ASP A 66 26.23 -16.41 -30.11
C ASP A 66 25.18 -16.56 -31.21
N GLU A 67 24.87 -17.82 -31.65
CA GLU A 67 23.83 -18.12 -32.62
C GLU A 67 22.43 -17.73 -32.12
N ASP A 68 22.11 -18.04 -30.84
CA ASP A 68 20.85 -17.63 -30.22
C ASP A 68 20.73 -16.10 -30.18
N MET A 69 21.79 -15.38 -29.86
CA MET A 69 21.79 -13.91 -29.84
C MET A 69 21.60 -13.32 -31.23
N GLU A 70 22.20 -13.93 -32.27
CA GLU A 70 21.96 -13.51 -33.65
C GLU A 70 20.48 -13.74 -34.06
N ASP A 71 19.88 -14.86 -33.71
CA ASP A 71 18.49 -15.20 -33.97
C ASP A 71 17.52 -14.28 -33.18
N ILE A 72 17.83 -13.95 -31.93
CA ILE A 72 17.07 -12.98 -31.13
C ILE A 72 17.06 -11.62 -31.82
N LEU A 73 18.25 -11.10 -32.22
CA LEU A 73 18.40 -9.83 -32.90
C LEU A 73 17.77 -9.80 -34.31
N ALA A 74 17.68 -10.97 -34.94
CA ALA A 74 17.03 -11.11 -36.27
C ALA A 74 15.49 -11.17 -36.15
N THR A 75 14.94 -11.39 -34.96
CA THR A 75 13.49 -11.49 -34.74
C THR A 75 12.81 -10.14 -34.99
N ASP A 76 11.75 -10.15 -35.82
CA ASP A 76 11.02 -8.91 -36.12
C ASP A 76 10.39 -8.30 -34.86
N GLY A 77 10.59 -7.00 -34.69
CA GLY A 77 10.15 -6.26 -33.50
C GLY A 77 11.24 -6.10 -32.44
N VAL A 78 12.29 -6.89 -32.43
CA VAL A 78 13.45 -6.71 -31.55
C VAL A 78 14.28 -5.52 -32.00
N LYS A 79 14.71 -4.69 -31.05
CA LYS A 79 15.56 -3.52 -31.27
C LYS A 79 17.01 -3.83 -30.88
N ASP A 80 17.21 -4.40 -29.70
CA ASP A 80 18.53 -4.73 -29.15
C ASP A 80 18.41 -5.89 -28.15
N ALA A 81 19.50 -6.60 -27.91
CA ALA A 81 19.57 -7.69 -26.96
C ALA A 81 20.96 -7.82 -26.32
N GLU A 82 21.03 -8.12 -25.03
CA GLU A 82 22.24 -8.39 -24.25
C GLU A 82 22.04 -9.67 -23.43
N ARG A 83 23.12 -10.39 -23.14
CA ARG A 83 23.07 -11.60 -22.33
C ARG A 83 23.88 -11.45 -21.05
N ALA A 84 23.55 -12.26 -20.03
CA ALA A 84 24.20 -12.29 -18.74
C ALA A 84 24.25 -13.69 -18.15
N LEU A 85 25.25 -13.94 -17.31
CA LEU A 85 25.22 -15.02 -16.33
C LEU A 85 24.82 -14.43 -15.00
N VAL A 86 23.68 -14.85 -14.47
CA VAL A 86 23.14 -14.43 -13.17
C VAL A 86 23.21 -15.60 -12.20
N ILE A 87 23.93 -15.42 -11.10
CA ILE A 87 24.08 -16.42 -10.03
C ILE A 87 24.03 -15.73 -8.66
N ASN A 88 23.69 -16.47 -7.62
CA ASN A 88 23.80 -15.98 -6.25
C ASN A 88 25.18 -16.29 -5.68
N THR A 89 25.79 -15.31 -5.01
CA THR A 89 27.08 -15.46 -4.32
C THR A 89 26.97 -14.94 -2.89
N ASP A 90 27.76 -15.52 -1.99
CA ASP A 90 27.88 -15.02 -0.62
C ASP A 90 28.98 -13.94 -0.54
N LEU A 91 28.69 -12.83 0.14
CA LEU A 91 29.68 -11.80 0.41
C LEU A 91 30.53 -12.18 1.62
N LYS A 92 31.79 -12.51 1.40
CA LYS A 92 32.72 -12.89 2.48
C LYS A 92 32.92 -11.74 3.48
N ASN A 93 33.16 -12.11 4.73
CA ASN A 93 33.34 -11.20 5.88
C ASN A 93 32.08 -10.44 6.31
N TYR A 94 30.94 -10.62 5.61
CA TYR A 94 29.63 -10.12 6.03
C TYR A 94 28.75 -11.32 6.35
N LYS A 95 27.98 -11.21 7.42
CA LYS A 95 27.14 -12.33 7.87
C LYS A 95 25.83 -12.33 7.09
N ASP A 96 25.49 -13.48 6.50
CA ASP A 96 24.21 -13.78 5.85
C ASP A 96 23.85 -12.85 4.67
N VAL A 97 24.88 -12.20 4.05
CA VAL A 97 24.70 -11.33 2.89
C VAL A 97 24.87 -12.13 1.60
N VAL A 98 23.84 -12.16 0.80
CA VAL A 98 23.80 -12.78 -0.53
C VAL A 98 23.70 -11.70 -1.60
N LEU A 99 24.45 -11.87 -2.68
CA LEU A 99 24.42 -10.96 -3.83
C LEU A 99 23.92 -11.70 -5.07
N GLU A 100 22.92 -11.13 -5.72
CA GLU A 100 22.66 -11.46 -7.11
C GLU A 100 23.82 -10.96 -7.95
N THR A 101 24.66 -11.87 -8.43
CA THR A 101 25.89 -11.56 -9.14
C THR A 101 25.67 -11.70 -10.63
N ASN A 102 25.77 -10.58 -11.32
CA ASN A 102 25.52 -10.46 -12.75
C ASN A 102 26.85 -10.32 -13.50
N PHE A 103 27.25 -11.36 -14.23
CA PHE A 103 28.38 -11.30 -15.15
C PHE A 103 27.89 -10.91 -16.53
N VAL A 104 28.37 -9.78 -17.04
CA VAL A 104 27.88 -9.18 -18.29
C VAL A 104 29.03 -8.86 -19.25
N GLU A 105 28.73 -8.83 -20.56
CA GLU A 105 29.65 -8.37 -21.61
C GLU A 105 29.46 -6.86 -21.90
N SER A 106 28.26 -6.37 -21.70
CA SER A 106 27.87 -4.95 -21.83
C SER A 106 26.71 -4.63 -20.87
N LYS A 107 26.44 -3.37 -20.67
CA LYS A 107 25.32 -2.91 -19.83
C LYS A 107 24.66 -1.66 -20.43
N ASN A 108 24.25 -1.78 -21.73
CA ASN A 108 23.50 -0.72 -22.43
C ASN A 108 21.98 -0.89 -22.26
N ILE A 109 21.54 -2.14 -22.11
CA ILE A 109 20.18 -2.47 -21.68
C ILE A 109 20.18 -2.46 -20.15
N SER A 110 19.16 -1.86 -19.53
CA SER A 110 19.13 -1.56 -18.11
C SER A 110 20.45 -0.95 -17.61
N SER A 111 20.86 0.13 -18.25
CA SER A 111 22.14 0.77 -17.98
C SER A 111 22.22 1.27 -16.53
N MET A 112 23.41 1.26 -15.99
CA MET A 112 23.69 1.65 -14.58
C MET A 112 23.54 3.15 -14.39
N HIS A 113 22.80 3.56 -13.38
CA HIS A 113 22.86 4.89 -12.81
C HIS A 113 23.98 4.90 -11.77
N VAL A 114 25.08 5.59 -12.07
CA VAL A 114 26.24 5.64 -11.17
C VAL A 114 25.98 6.66 -10.07
N VAL A 115 25.96 6.20 -8.82
CA VAL A 115 25.79 7.03 -7.61
C VAL A 115 27.15 7.58 -7.14
N ASP A 116 28.19 6.72 -7.16
CA ASP A 116 29.57 7.10 -6.84
C ASP A 116 30.55 6.21 -7.61
N GLY A 117 31.75 6.72 -7.96
CA GLY A 117 32.75 5.99 -8.70
C GLY A 117 32.61 6.11 -10.22
N GLU A 118 32.95 5.03 -10.94
CA GLU A 118 32.99 4.98 -12.41
C GLU A 118 31.91 4.06 -12.97
N GLY A 119 31.53 4.23 -14.26
CA GLY A 119 30.57 3.37 -14.96
C GLY A 119 31.23 2.03 -15.33
N PHE A 120 30.37 1.08 -15.80
CA PHE A 120 30.80 -0.26 -16.18
C PHE A 120 31.90 -0.23 -17.27
N ASP A 121 32.96 -0.98 -17.04
CA ASP A 121 34.04 -1.24 -17.99
C ASP A 121 34.28 -2.75 -18.12
N TYR A 122 34.09 -3.30 -19.32
CA TYR A 122 34.25 -4.73 -19.60
C TYR A 122 35.70 -5.19 -19.42
N ASP A 123 36.68 -4.30 -19.62
CA ASP A 123 38.11 -4.63 -19.49
C ASP A 123 38.61 -4.53 -18.05
N SER A 124 37.81 -4.09 -17.11
CA SER A 124 38.12 -4.03 -15.68
C SER A 124 37.76 -5.32 -14.96
N ASP A 125 38.54 -5.71 -13.95
CA ASP A 125 38.22 -6.75 -12.97
C ASP A 125 37.46 -6.17 -11.74
N GLY A 126 36.89 -4.96 -11.88
CA GLY A 126 36.17 -4.25 -10.84
C GLY A 126 34.75 -4.79 -10.60
N MET A 127 34.17 -4.29 -9.51
CA MET A 127 32.81 -4.62 -9.08
C MET A 127 31.95 -3.35 -9.02
N TRP A 128 30.74 -3.42 -9.57
CA TRP A 128 29.70 -2.37 -9.50
C TRP A 128 28.59 -2.84 -8.58
N LEU A 129 28.62 -2.33 -7.35
CA LEU A 129 27.79 -2.80 -6.25
C LEU A 129 26.52 -1.95 -6.10
N ASP A 130 25.42 -2.56 -5.73
CA ASP A 130 24.21 -1.91 -5.27
C ASP A 130 24.50 -0.84 -4.22
N SER A 131 24.05 0.39 -4.49
CA SER A 131 24.33 1.55 -3.65
C SER A 131 23.61 1.51 -2.30
N TYR A 132 22.41 0.91 -2.21
CA TYR A 132 21.65 0.79 -0.97
C TYR A 132 22.26 -0.24 -0.02
N LEU A 133 22.64 -1.40 -0.54
CA LEU A 133 23.38 -2.39 0.23
C LEU A 133 24.72 -1.83 0.71
N ALA A 134 25.45 -1.14 -0.18
CA ALA A 134 26.73 -0.53 0.15
C ALA A 134 26.62 0.49 1.29
N ASP A 135 25.60 1.35 1.27
CA ASP A 135 25.36 2.35 2.32
C ASP A 135 25.08 1.67 3.67
N ASN A 136 24.24 0.64 3.69
CA ASN A 136 23.90 -0.10 4.91
C ASN A 136 25.09 -0.86 5.49
N LEU A 137 25.93 -1.47 4.65
CA LEU A 137 27.12 -2.19 5.09
C LEU A 137 28.35 -1.30 5.32
N GLY A 138 28.25 -0.02 4.92
CA GLY A 138 29.35 0.95 5.01
C GLY A 138 30.46 0.73 3.99
N ILE A 139 30.20 0.04 2.87
CA ILE A 139 31.13 -0.24 1.77
C ILE A 139 31.27 1.01 0.90
N LYS A 140 32.48 1.26 0.41
CA LYS A 140 32.82 2.45 -0.40
C LYS A 140 33.56 2.09 -1.67
N VAL A 141 33.49 2.97 -2.64
CA VAL A 141 34.35 2.89 -3.83
C VAL A 141 35.83 2.77 -3.40
N GLY A 142 36.49 1.77 -3.92
CA GLY A 142 37.84 1.43 -3.64
C GLY A 142 38.06 0.32 -2.61
N ASP A 143 37.04 -0.12 -1.90
CA ASP A 143 37.13 -1.27 -1.01
C ASP A 143 37.26 -2.57 -1.82
N GLU A 144 37.96 -3.54 -1.23
CA GLU A 144 38.14 -4.87 -1.82
C GLU A 144 37.10 -5.83 -1.25
N LEU A 145 36.34 -6.49 -2.13
CA LEU A 145 35.35 -7.47 -1.76
C LEU A 145 35.69 -8.85 -2.30
N THR A 146 35.27 -9.88 -1.60
CA THR A 146 35.42 -11.28 -2.02
C THR A 146 34.06 -11.93 -2.01
N LEU A 147 33.63 -12.41 -3.17
CA LEU A 147 32.39 -13.18 -3.37
C LEU A 147 32.75 -14.67 -3.33
N ALA A 148 31.92 -15.50 -2.72
CA ALA A 148 32.04 -16.93 -2.72
C ALA A 148 30.94 -17.57 -3.56
N TYR A 149 31.33 -18.36 -4.54
CA TYR A 149 30.43 -19.18 -5.35
C TYR A 149 30.90 -20.63 -5.31
N LYS A 150 30.11 -21.50 -4.70
CA LYS A 150 30.52 -22.89 -4.42
C LYS A 150 31.90 -22.90 -3.69
N ASP A 151 32.89 -23.58 -4.24
CA ASP A 151 34.23 -23.65 -3.70
C ASP A 151 35.20 -22.58 -4.25
N TYR A 152 34.69 -21.64 -5.05
CA TYR A 152 35.49 -20.61 -5.73
C TYR A 152 35.32 -19.24 -5.11
N GLU A 153 36.33 -18.43 -5.18
CA GLU A 153 36.34 -17.06 -4.68
C GLU A 153 36.62 -16.09 -5.81
N ILE A 154 35.86 -15.02 -5.84
CA ILE A 154 35.99 -13.94 -6.80
C ILE A 154 36.32 -12.68 -6.01
N THR A 155 37.55 -12.17 -6.16
CA THR A 155 37.96 -10.96 -5.45
C THR A 155 38.12 -9.82 -6.43
N GLY A 156 37.53 -8.67 -6.12
CA GLY A 156 37.61 -7.49 -6.93
C GLY A 156 37.46 -6.22 -6.09
N ARG A 157 37.77 -5.08 -6.71
CA ARG A 157 37.64 -3.78 -6.09
C ARG A 157 36.33 -3.13 -6.49
N VAL A 158 35.64 -2.50 -5.56
CA VAL A 158 34.46 -1.69 -5.87
C VAL A 158 34.87 -0.47 -6.68
N GLU A 159 34.50 -0.42 -7.95
CA GLU A 159 34.78 0.70 -8.87
C GLU A 159 33.59 1.65 -8.97
N GLY A 160 32.35 1.16 -8.76
CA GLY A 160 31.16 1.97 -8.75
C GLY A 160 30.11 1.50 -7.76
N LEU A 161 29.40 2.45 -7.20
CA LEU A 161 28.13 2.23 -6.50
C LEU A 161 27.02 2.63 -7.46
N VAL A 162 26.10 1.71 -7.74
CA VAL A 162 25.17 1.83 -8.85
C VAL A 162 23.73 1.48 -8.44
N ASN A 163 22.77 2.01 -9.20
CA ASN A 163 21.40 1.52 -9.24
C ASN A 163 21.05 1.13 -10.66
N THR A 164 20.22 0.11 -10.84
CA THR A 164 19.78 -0.34 -12.16
C THR A 164 18.26 -0.41 -12.24
N PRO A 165 17.64 -0.09 -13.40
CA PRO A 165 16.19 0.01 -13.51
C PRO A 165 15.45 -1.33 -13.44
N ASP A 166 16.14 -2.45 -13.59
CA ASP A 166 15.63 -3.81 -13.40
C ASP A 166 15.60 -4.23 -11.92
N HIS A 167 16.29 -3.52 -11.04
CA HIS A 167 16.38 -3.76 -9.59
C HIS A 167 15.78 -2.61 -8.77
N VAL A 168 14.69 -1.99 -9.22
CA VAL A 168 14.03 -0.92 -8.44
C VAL A 168 13.44 -1.40 -7.12
N TYR A 169 13.28 -2.72 -6.96
CA TYR A 169 12.78 -3.37 -5.75
C TYR A 169 13.46 -4.73 -5.57
N SER A 170 14.53 -4.75 -4.77
CA SER A 170 15.40 -5.92 -4.62
C SER A 170 15.02 -6.72 -3.39
N ILE A 171 14.44 -7.91 -3.59
CA ILE A 171 14.06 -8.85 -2.54
C ILE A 171 14.81 -10.17 -2.69
N LYS A 172 15.23 -10.75 -1.56
CA LYS A 172 16.03 -11.98 -1.50
C LYS A 172 15.25 -13.21 -1.94
N ASP A 173 13.96 -13.25 -1.63
CA ASP A 173 13.08 -14.38 -1.84
C ASP A 173 11.66 -13.88 -2.15
N GLU A 174 10.90 -14.57 -2.99
CA GLU A 174 9.50 -14.21 -3.34
C GLU A 174 8.57 -14.17 -2.11
N SER A 175 8.93 -14.82 -1.01
CA SER A 175 8.19 -14.73 0.25
C SER A 175 8.51 -13.46 1.06
N ALA A 176 9.59 -12.74 0.72
CA ALA A 176 9.87 -11.42 1.27
C ALA A 176 8.96 -10.38 0.60
N ILE A 177 8.31 -9.54 1.42
CA ILE A 177 7.40 -8.49 0.90
C ILE A 177 8.13 -7.14 0.81
N PHE A 178 9.25 -6.98 1.51
CA PHE A 178 10.01 -5.72 1.54
C PHE A 178 11.51 -5.96 1.41
N PRO A 179 12.23 -5.12 0.66
CA PRO A 179 13.67 -5.14 0.60
C PRO A 179 14.24 -4.74 1.97
N THR A 180 15.27 -5.44 2.40
CA THR A 180 15.98 -5.15 3.66
C THR A 180 17.25 -4.34 3.41
N HIS A 181 17.87 -4.47 2.24
CA HIS A 181 19.17 -3.90 1.87
C HIS A 181 20.29 -4.13 2.90
N ASP A 182 20.08 -5.07 3.84
CA ASP A 182 21.07 -5.44 4.87
C ASP A 182 21.74 -6.76 4.54
N ASP A 183 21.04 -7.68 3.90
CA ASP A 183 21.44 -9.06 3.66
C ASP A 183 21.26 -9.52 2.20
N TYR A 184 20.72 -8.65 1.34
CA TYR A 184 20.55 -8.90 -0.09
C TYR A 184 20.74 -7.63 -0.91
N GLY A 185 21.32 -7.78 -2.07
CA GLY A 185 21.51 -6.77 -3.10
C GLY A 185 22.11 -7.39 -4.35
N TYR A 186 22.59 -6.59 -5.27
CA TYR A 186 23.16 -7.05 -6.52
C TYR A 186 24.54 -6.47 -6.79
N VAL A 187 25.29 -7.18 -7.62
CA VAL A 187 26.61 -6.74 -8.08
C VAL A 187 26.79 -7.11 -9.55
N TYR A 188 27.42 -6.23 -10.29
CA TYR A 188 27.81 -6.48 -11.68
C TYR A 188 29.32 -6.64 -11.79
N LEU A 189 29.73 -7.60 -12.61
CA LEU A 189 31.12 -7.86 -12.95
C LEU A 189 31.24 -8.06 -14.48
N SER A 190 32.43 -7.83 -15.01
CA SER A 190 32.74 -8.29 -16.35
C SER A 190 32.70 -9.82 -16.41
N MET A 191 32.17 -10.38 -17.50
CA MET A 191 32.19 -11.84 -17.71
C MET A 191 33.62 -12.43 -17.66
N ARG A 192 34.63 -11.60 -17.92
CA ARG A 192 36.04 -12.00 -17.83
C ARG A 192 36.51 -12.29 -16.39
N SER A 193 35.81 -11.75 -15.40
CA SER A 193 36.10 -11.98 -13.98
C SER A 193 35.50 -13.29 -13.46
N PHE A 194 34.75 -14.03 -14.30
CA PHE A 194 34.22 -15.34 -13.92
C PHE A 194 35.38 -16.35 -13.73
N PRO A 195 35.37 -17.21 -12.66
CA PRO A 195 36.49 -18.07 -12.32
C PRO A 195 36.82 -19.08 -13.42
N GLU A 196 38.01 -18.94 -14.01
CA GLU A 196 38.49 -19.86 -15.04
C GLU A 196 38.66 -21.29 -14.51
N ASP A 197 39.04 -21.43 -13.24
CA ASP A 197 39.20 -22.75 -12.58
C ASP A 197 37.83 -23.49 -12.51
N TYR A 198 36.73 -22.78 -12.26
CA TYR A 198 35.41 -23.38 -12.33
C TYR A 198 35.11 -23.95 -13.73
N ILE A 199 35.40 -23.18 -14.78
CA ILE A 199 35.18 -23.62 -16.18
C ILE A 199 36.02 -24.88 -16.47
N LYS A 200 37.27 -24.87 -16.08
CA LYS A 200 38.19 -26.01 -16.27
C LYS A 200 37.69 -27.25 -15.54
N ASP A 201 37.20 -27.10 -14.30
CA ASP A 201 36.75 -28.23 -13.51
C ASP A 201 35.44 -28.82 -14.06
N GLU A 202 34.50 -27.98 -14.54
CA GLU A 202 33.29 -28.45 -15.25
C GLU A 202 33.66 -29.18 -16.58
N LEU A 203 34.62 -28.64 -17.35
CA LEU A 203 35.10 -29.31 -18.57
C LEU A 203 35.83 -30.63 -18.28
N LYS A 204 36.61 -30.68 -17.17
CA LYS A 204 37.24 -31.93 -16.72
C LYS A 204 36.17 -32.96 -16.32
N ALA A 205 35.09 -32.56 -15.67
CA ALA A 205 33.97 -33.41 -15.32
C ALA A 205 33.27 -33.96 -16.58
N ALA A 206 32.99 -33.10 -17.56
CA ALA A 206 32.38 -33.52 -18.82
C ALA A 206 33.31 -34.47 -19.65
N ALA A 207 34.62 -34.21 -19.61
CA ALA A 207 35.59 -35.10 -20.25
C ALA A 207 35.67 -36.47 -19.56
N ALA A 208 35.67 -36.49 -18.22
CA ALA A 208 35.64 -37.69 -17.40
C ALA A 208 34.44 -38.58 -17.72
N GLU A 209 33.26 -38.00 -17.80
CA GLU A 209 32.02 -38.67 -18.19
C GLU A 209 32.12 -39.32 -19.57
N LYS A 210 32.58 -38.56 -20.57
CA LYS A 210 32.74 -39.05 -21.94
C LYS A 210 33.77 -40.17 -22.06
N LEU A 211 34.82 -40.13 -21.24
CA LEU A 211 35.90 -41.12 -21.25
C LEU A 211 35.62 -42.29 -20.29
N GLY A 212 34.58 -42.24 -19.46
CA GLY A 212 34.25 -43.28 -18.48
C GLY A 212 35.30 -43.41 -17.37
N MET A 213 35.90 -42.30 -16.94
CA MET A 213 36.95 -42.23 -15.91
C MET A 213 36.52 -41.32 -14.77
N ASN A 214 37.23 -41.39 -13.63
CA ASN A 214 36.93 -40.46 -12.55
C ASN A 214 37.47 -39.03 -12.87
N VAL A 215 36.78 -37.99 -12.38
CA VAL A 215 37.18 -36.59 -12.60
C VAL A 215 38.62 -36.35 -12.12
N GLY A 216 39.02 -36.89 -10.97
CA GLY A 216 40.33 -36.75 -10.41
C GLY A 216 41.46 -37.42 -11.23
N ASP A 217 41.14 -38.30 -12.20
CA ASP A 217 42.09 -38.96 -13.10
C ASP A 217 42.31 -38.13 -14.41
N VAL A 218 41.54 -37.06 -14.65
CA VAL A 218 41.70 -36.15 -15.77
C VAL A 218 42.85 -35.17 -15.47
N THR A 219 44.06 -35.58 -15.91
CA THR A 219 45.26 -34.70 -15.77
C THR A 219 45.20 -33.54 -16.76
N ASP A 220 46.03 -32.52 -16.54
CA ASP A 220 46.11 -31.36 -17.45
C ASP A 220 46.52 -31.79 -18.88
N GLU A 221 47.36 -32.86 -19.02
CA GLU A 221 47.68 -33.44 -20.33
C GLU A 221 46.46 -34.04 -21.04
N ILE A 222 45.55 -34.69 -20.30
CA ILE A 222 44.27 -35.20 -20.85
C ILE A 222 43.35 -34.05 -21.18
N PHE A 223 43.32 -33.05 -20.34
CA PHE A 223 42.54 -31.83 -20.58
C PHE A 223 42.99 -31.13 -21.88
N ASP A 224 44.31 -30.88 -22.04
CA ASP A 224 44.86 -30.25 -23.25
C ASP A 224 44.62 -31.06 -24.52
N MET A 225 44.58 -32.39 -24.40
CA MET A 225 44.21 -33.27 -25.54
C MET A 225 42.72 -33.21 -25.84
N ALA A 226 41.85 -33.08 -24.86
CA ALA A 226 40.41 -32.99 -25.03
C ALA A 226 39.99 -31.61 -25.54
N PHE A 227 40.66 -30.55 -25.13
CA PHE A 227 40.35 -29.15 -25.45
C PHE A 227 41.61 -28.42 -26.02
N PRO A 228 42.09 -28.82 -27.22
CA PRO A 228 43.20 -28.16 -27.88
C PRO A 228 42.75 -26.72 -28.22
N ASP A 229 43.59 -25.74 -27.98
CA ASP A 229 43.28 -24.32 -28.16
C ASP A 229 42.23 -23.73 -27.19
N TYR A 230 42.10 -24.33 -25.97
CA TYR A 230 41.21 -23.83 -24.92
C TYR A 230 41.36 -22.33 -24.69
N LYS A 231 40.22 -21.62 -24.68
CA LYS A 231 40.07 -20.24 -24.21
C LYS A 231 38.84 -20.19 -23.33
N ALA A 232 38.98 -19.63 -22.15
CA ALA A 232 37.86 -19.54 -21.21
C ALA A 232 36.60 -18.88 -21.82
N GLY A 233 36.78 -17.86 -22.64
CA GLY A 233 35.72 -17.14 -23.29
C GLY A 233 34.82 -17.98 -24.24
N ASP A 234 35.39 -19.08 -24.80
CA ASP A 234 34.62 -19.96 -25.70
C ASP A 234 33.66 -20.90 -24.90
N TYR A 235 33.76 -20.91 -23.57
CA TYR A 235 32.98 -21.77 -22.66
C TYR A 235 32.17 -21.00 -21.62
N TYR A 236 32.02 -19.69 -21.79
CA TYR A 236 31.12 -18.94 -20.95
C TYR A 236 29.67 -19.36 -21.15
N VAL A 237 28.94 -19.41 -20.07
CA VAL A 237 27.49 -19.78 -20.03
C VAL A 237 26.68 -18.53 -19.69
N TYR A 238 25.57 -18.33 -20.36
CA TYR A 238 24.68 -17.20 -20.15
C TYR A 238 23.25 -17.71 -19.94
N ASN A 239 22.72 -17.59 -18.76
CA ASN A 239 21.40 -18.09 -18.41
C ASN A 239 20.28 -17.03 -18.58
N TYR A 240 20.65 -15.78 -18.84
CA TYR A 240 19.70 -14.70 -19.12
C TYR A 240 20.01 -14.00 -20.43
N ALA A 241 18.94 -13.54 -21.10
CA ALA A 241 19.02 -12.55 -22.16
C ALA A 241 17.96 -11.45 -21.93
N TYR A 242 18.37 -10.22 -22.11
CA TYR A 242 17.55 -9.03 -21.99
C TYR A 242 17.29 -8.45 -23.35
N VAL A 243 16.02 -8.14 -23.64
CA VAL A 243 15.60 -7.70 -24.98
C VAL A 243 14.83 -6.40 -24.90
N THR A 244 15.19 -5.44 -25.76
CA THR A 244 14.42 -4.22 -25.99
C THR A 244 13.67 -4.30 -27.30
N LEU A 245 12.48 -3.73 -27.37
CA LEU A 245 11.61 -3.76 -28.52
C LEU A 245 11.63 -2.43 -29.29
N LYS A 246 11.24 -2.47 -30.56
CA LYS A 246 10.95 -1.27 -31.35
C LYS A 246 9.63 -0.65 -30.89
N ASP A 247 9.50 0.67 -30.98
CA ASP A 247 8.35 1.45 -30.50
C ASP A 247 6.99 0.98 -31.05
N ASP A 248 6.98 0.34 -32.24
CA ASP A 248 5.78 -0.14 -32.92
C ASP A 248 5.60 -1.66 -32.86
N ALA A 249 6.42 -2.35 -32.09
CA ALA A 249 6.36 -3.81 -31.94
C ALA A 249 5.17 -4.25 -31.07
N ASP A 250 4.53 -5.34 -31.48
CA ASP A 250 3.56 -6.04 -30.66
C ASP A 250 4.30 -6.97 -29.70
N GLU A 251 4.40 -6.58 -28.42
CA GLU A 251 5.12 -7.32 -27.38
C GLU A 251 4.68 -8.78 -27.30
N GLN A 252 3.38 -9.06 -27.33
CA GLN A 252 2.84 -10.42 -27.23
C GLN A 252 3.24 -11.27 -28.45
N ALA A 253 3.25 -10.69 -29.64
CA ALA A 253 3.67 -11.37 -30.85
C ALA A 253 5.18 -11.67 -30.83
N VAL A 254 6.01 -10.70 -30.39
CA VAL A 254 7.46 -10.89 -30.30
C VAL A 254 7.80 -11.92 -29.22
N LYS A 255 7.15 -11.86 -28.06
CA LYS A 255 7.29 -12.84 -27.00
C LYS A 255 7.02 -14.27 -27.50
N ALA A 256 5.92 -14.47 -28.22
CA ALA A 256 5.57 -15.77 -28.79
C ALA A 256 6.59 -16.24 -29.84
N LEU A 257 7.14 -15.33 -30.67
CA LEU A 257 8.17 -15.66 -31.63
C LEU A 257 9.47 -16.09 -30.97
N LEU A 258 9.93 -15.35 -29.96
CA LEU A 258 11.14 -15.68 -29.21
C LEU A 258 11.01 -17.02 -28.48
N GLN A 259 9.89 -17.23 -27.77
CA GLN A 259 9.61 -18.48 -27.08
C GLN A 259 9.60 -19.71 -28.00
N ASN A 260 9.10 -19.57 -29.25
CA ASN A 260 9.01 -20.68 -30.18
C ASN A 260 10.29 -20.92 -30.98
N ASN A 261 11.06 -19.88 -31.27
CA ASN A 261 12.20 -19.96 -32.17
C ASN A 261 13.53 -20.19 -31.45
N ILE A 262 13.69 -19.67 -30.24
CA ILE A 262 14.94 -19.79 -29.47
C ILE A 262 14.84 -21.01 -28.57
N LYS A 263 15.51 -22.08 -28.93
CA LYS A 263 15.40 -23.37 -28.23
C LYS A 263 16.04 -23.37 -26.85
N SER A 264 17.05 -22.56 -26.65
CA SER A 264 17.70 -22.35 -25.35
C SER A 264 16.84 -21.57 -24.35
N ALA A 265 15.79 -20.88 -24.82
CA ALA A 265 14.88 -20.15 -23.96
C ALA A 265 13.89 -21.09 -23.24
N VAL A 266 13.98 -21.16 -21.94
CA VAL A 266 13.02 -21.85 -21.08
C VAL A 266 11.78 -21.00 -20.86
N ALA A 267 11.98 -19.70 -20.62
CA ALA A 267 10.88 -18.74 -20.41
C ALA A 267 11.21 -17.37 -21.03
N VAL A 268 10.17 -16.72 -21.57
CA VAL A 268 10.23 -15.33 -22.02
C VAL A 268 9.13 -14.56 -21.31
N THR A 269 9.49 -13.56 -20.52
CA THR A 269 8.56 -12.78 -19.67
C THR A 269 8.65 -11.29 -19.99
N GLY A 270 7.56 -10.56 -19.82
CA GLY A 270 7.50 -9.11 -20.00
C GLY A 270 7.68 -8.36 -18.67
N ARG A 271 7.59 -7.03 -18.70
CA ARG A 271 7.68 -6.15 -17.53
C ARG A 271 6.63 -6.44 -16.48
N ASP A 272 5.45 -6.91 -16.87
CA ASP A 272 4.34 -7.30 -16.03
C ASP A 272 4.59 -8.56 -15.17
N ALA A 273 5.61 -9.35 -15.55
CA ALA A 273 6.04 -10.52 -14.79
C ALA A 273 7.32 -10.28 -13.97
N SER A 274 7.96 -9.11 -14.10
CA SER A 274 9.11 -8.75 -13.28
C SER A 274 8.64 -8.31 -11.89
N ALA A 275 9.00 -9.06 -10.85
CA ALA A 275 8.62 -8.77 -9.46
C ALA A 275 9.04 -7.36 -9.04
N SER A 276 10.21 -6.90 -9.47
CA SER A 276 10.74 -5.57 -9.17
C SER A 276 9.91 -4.45 -9.81
N VAL A 277 9.61 -4.56 -11.11
CA VAL A 277 8.84 -3.55 -11.85
C VAL A 277 7.37 -3.56 -11.42
N GLU A 278 6.77 -4.76 -11.24
CA GLU A 278 5.38 -4.91 -10.78
C GLU A 278 5.18 -4.32 -9.38
N ALA A 279 6.10 -4.56 -8.45
CA ALA A 279 6.01 -4.01 -7.10
C ALA A 279 5.96 -2.48 -7.12
N TYR A 280 6.84 -1.85 -7.92
CA TYR A 280 6.85 -0.39 -8.06
C TYR A 280 5.56 0.15 -8.68
N GLN A 281 5.08 -0.49 -9.75
CA GLN A 281 3.87 -0.06 -10.44
C GLN A 281 2.62 -0.27 -9.59
N SER A 282 2.54 -1.39 -8.88
CA SER A 282 1.44 -1.69 -7.96
C SER A 282 1.34 -0.64 -6.85
N GLU A 283 2.46 -0.19 -6.28
CA GLU A 283 2.46 0.88 -5.26
C GLU A 283 1.86 2.19 -5.80
N VAL A 284 2.23 2.57 -7.03
CA VAL A 284 1.65 3.74 -7.71
C VAL A 284 0.13 3.61 -7.89
N GLU A 285 -0.36 2.44 -8.30
CA GLU A 285 -1.80 2.20 -8.53
C GLU A 285 -2.60 2.11 -7.23
N GLU A 286 -2.06 1.45 -6.19
CA GLU A 286 -2.70 1.34 -4.88
C GLU A 286 -2.94 2.69 -4.23
N GLY A 287 -1.96 3.56 -4.24
CA GLY A 287 -2.08 4.88 -3.69
C GLY A 287 -3.18 5.73 -4.36
N ALA A 288 -3.45 5.55 -5.71
CA ALA A 288 -4.58 6.21 -6.38
C ALA A 288 -5.91 5.83 -5.73
N SER A 289 -6.07 4.57 -5.40
CA SER A 289 -7.27 4.03 -4.76
C SER A 289 -7.49 4.60 -3.37
N TYR A 290 -6.44 4.67 -2.54
CA TYR A 290 -6.49 5.31 -1.20
C TYR A 290 -6.89 6.78 -1.28
N SER A 291 -6.29 7.52 -2.21
CA SER A 291 -6.57 8.95 -2.41
C SER A 291 -8.04 9.24 -2.65
N GLY A 292 -8.70 8.44 -3.51
CA GLY A 292 -10.12 8.58 -3.82
C GLY A 292 -11.02 8.41 -2.60
N ILE A 293 -10.79 7.39 -1.79
CA ILE A 293 -11.58 7.06 -0.60
C ILE A 293 -11.50 8.17 0.44
N PHE A 294 -10.27 8.58 0.79
CA PHE A 294 -10.07 9.63 1.80
C PHE A 294 -10.63 10.98 1.33
N THR A 295 -10.44 11.33 0.06
CA THR A 295 -10.98 12.58 -0.51
C THR A 295 -12.50 12.61 -0.43
N PHE A 296 -13.18 11.53 -0.83
CA PHE A 296 -14.64 11.45 -0.73
C PHE A 296 -15.11 11.65 0.71
N LEU A 297 -14.47 10.99 1.67
CA LEU A 297 -14.82 11.10 3.07
C LEU A 297 -14.65 12.52 3.61
N PHE A 298 -13.49 13.14 3.38
CA PHE A 298 -13.23 14.52 3.85
C PHE A 298 -14.17 15.52 3.19
N LEU A 299 -14.43 15.37 1.89
CA LEU A 299 -15.33 16.22 1.15
C LEU A 299 -16.77 16.12 1.65
N PHE A 300 -17.25 14.91 1.92
CA PHE A 300 -18.58 14.66 2.47
C PHE A 300 -18.76 15.38 3.83
N ILE A 301 -17.78 15.22 4.73
CA ILE A 301 -17.80 15.89 6.04
C ILE A 301 -17.71 17.41 5.89
N ALA A 302 -16.89 17.90 4.97
CA ALA A 302 -16.75 19.32 4.69
C ALA A 302 -18.06 19.95 4.23
N VAL A 303 -18.76 19.31 3.29
CA VAL A 303 -20.06 19.80 2.78
C VAL A 303 -21.11 19.87 3.90
N LEU A 304 -21.24 18.82 4.71
CA LEU A 304 -22.16 18.81 5.85
C LEU A 304 -21.83 19.92 6.86
N SER A 305 -20.55 20.14 7.11
CA SER A 305 -20.09 21.21 8.00
C SER A 305 -20.36 22.60 7.45
N VAL A 306 -20.14 22.80 6.14
CA VAL A 306 -20.44 24.06 5.45
C VAL A 306 -21.93 24.37 5.47
N VAL A 307 -22.80 23.41 5.11
CA VAL A 307 -24.25 23.57 5.12
C VAL A 307 -24.73 24.00 6.51
N THR A 308 -24.28 23.31 7.56
CA THR A 308 -24.67 23.61 8.94
C THR A 308 -24.17 25.00 9.38
N THR A 309 -22.94 25.32 9.07
CA THR A 309 -22.31 26.58 9.47
C THR A 309 -22.95 27.77 8.75
N MET A 310 -23.17 27.67 7.44
CA MET A 310 -23.77 28.69 6.63
C MET A 310 -25.26 28.92 6.98
N HIS A 311 -26.02 27.84 7.20
CA HIS A 311 -27.41 27.96 7.66
C HIS A 311 -27.51 28.77 8.94
N ARG A 312 -26.66 28.48 9.92
CA ARG A 312 -26.61 29.22 11.17
C ARG A 312 -26.17 30.68 10.98
N PHE A 313 -25.11 30.88 10.19
CA PHE A 313 -24.57 32.23 9.94
C PHE A 313 -25.63 33.13 9.30
N VAL A 314 -26.34 32.65 8.27
CA VAL A 314 -27.41 33.42 7.60
C VAL A 314 -28.60 33.65 8.53
N LYS A 315 -28.98 32.64 9.33
CA LYS A 315 -30.05 32.77 10.33
C LYS A 315 -29.73 33.87 11.38
N LYS A 316 -28.46 33.87 11.87
CA LYS A 316 -27.99 34.92 12.80
C LYS A 316 -28.00 36.33 12.17
N GLN A 317 -27.80 36.43 10.86
CA GLN A 317 -27.79 37.69 10.11
C GLN A 317 -29.18 38.11 9.58
N ARG A 318 -30.25 37.36 9.97
CA ARG A 318 -31.62 37.56 9.45
C ARG A 318 -32.09 38.99 9.53
N THR A 319 -31.97 39.68 10.67
CA THR A 319 -32.34 41.08 10.85
C THR A 319 -31.55 42.01 9.92
N GLN A 320 -30.24 41.80 9.77
CA GLN A 320 -29.43 42.61 8.85
C GLN A 320 -29.82 42.37 7.38
N ILE A 321 -30.17 41.13 7.01
CA ILE A 321 -30.72 40.81 5.69
C ILE A 321 -32.03 41.54 5.45
N GLY A 322 -32.93 41.54 6.45
CA GLY A 322 -34.17 42.30 6.42
C GLY A 322 -33.94 43.81 6.18
N THR A 323 -32.99 44.41 6.92
CA THR A 323 -32.59 45.81 6.75
C THR A 323 -32.03 46.10 5.35
N LEU A 324 -31.16 45.23 4.83
CA LEU A 324 -30.63 45.36 3.46
C LEU A 324 -31.75 45.30 2.40
N LYS A 325 -32.71 44.41 2.57
CA LYS A 325 -33.88 44.33 1.69
C LYS A 325 -34.77 45.60 1.79
N ALA A 326 -35.00 46.09 3.00
CA ALA A 326 -35.76 47.29 3.24
C ALA A 326 -35.09 48.55 2.64
N LEU A 327 -33.75 48.58 2.59
CA LEU A 327 -32.94 49.60 1.93
C LEU A 327 -32.88 49.48 0.39
N GLY A 328 -33.65 48.52 -0.21
CA GLY A 328 -33.75 48.38 -1.65
C GLY A 328 -32.65 47.50 -2.32
N PHE A 329 -31.81 46.80 -1.56
CA PHE A 329 -30.86 45.88 -2.17
C PHE A 329 -31.58 44.70 -2.82
N SER A 330 -31.29 44.44 -4.10
CA SER A 330 -31.88 43.31 -4.82
C SER A 330 -31.46 41.94 -4.19
N ARG A 331 -32.35 40.97 -4.23
CA ARG A 331 -32.13 39.63 -3.71
C ARG A 331 -30.84 38.99 -4.28
N LYS A 332 -30.61 39.09 -5.61
CA LYS A 332 -29.38 38.59 -6.28
C LYS A 332 -28.12 39.22 -5.72
N ARG A 333 -28.14 40.49 -5.35
CA ARG A 333 -26.97 41.21 -4.78
C ARG A 333 -26.69 40.75 -3.37
N ILE A 334 -27.70 40.46 -2.57
CA ILE A 334 -27.59 39.88 -1.22
C ILE A 334 -27.08 38.43 -1.32
N GLU A 335 -27.68 37.62 -2.18
CA GLU A 335 -27.23 36.22 -2.44
C GLU A 335 -25.74 36.16 -2.81
N ARG A 336 -25.29 36.97 -3.78
CA ARG A 336 -23.88 37.06 -4.19
C ARG A 336 -22.97 37.48 -3.03
N HIS A 337 -23.43 38.34 -2.16
CA HIS A 337 -22.66 38.74 -0.97
C HIS A 337 -22.46 37.60 0.00
N TYR A 338 -23.52 36.82 0.32
CA TYR A 338 -23.42 35.67 1.21
C TYR A 338 -22.70 34.48 0.56
N LEU A 339 -22.83 34.32 -0.74
CA LEU A 339 -22.04 33.32 -1.52
C LEU A 339 -20.54 33.60 -1.40
N GLY A 340 -20.13 34.86 -1.42
CA GLY A 340 -18.73 35.25 -1.28
C GLY A 340 -18.05 34.76 0.01
N TYR A 341 -18.80 34.58 1.10
CA TYR A 341 -18.20 34.02 2.33
C TYR A 341 -17.73 32.60 2.14
N GLY A 342 -18.53 31.70 1.54
CA GLY A 342 -18.14 30.37 1.24
C GLY A 342 -17.03 30.30 0.19
N PHE A 343 -17.18 31.05 -0.90
CA PHE A 343 -16.24 31.09 -2.02
C PHE A 343 -14.83 31.56 -1.61
N TYR A 344 -14.68 32.74 -1.01
CA TYR A 344 -13.35 33.27 -0.69
C TYR A 344 -12.63 32.42 0.38
N VAL A 345 -13.37 31.93 1.38
CA VAL A 345 -12.76 31.06 2.41
C VAL A 345 -12.30 29.72 1.82
N SER A 346 -13.12 29.11 0.94
CA SER A 346 -12.75 27.85 0.30
C SER A 346 -11.62 28.00 -0.71
N VAL A 347 -11.54 29.12 -1.45
CA VAL A 347 -10.42 29.39 -2.37
C VAL A 347 -9.11 29.49 -1.61
N ILE A 348 -9.08 30.29 -0.52
CA ILE A 348 -7.85 30.41 0.29
C ILE A 348 -7.46 29.05 0.89
N ALA A 349 -8.45 28.30 1.41
CA ALA A 349 -8.23 26.98 1.97
C ALA A 349 -7.70 25.99 0.93
N ALA A 350 -8.24 26.01 -0.29
CA ALA A 350 -7.81 25.13 -1.38
C ALA A 350 -6.39 25.46 -1.85
N ILE A 351 -6.05 26.74 -2.00
CA ILE A 351 -4.68 27.14 -2.38
C ILE A 351 -3.67 26.69 -1.33
N LEU A 352 -3.95 26.93 -0.05
CA LEU A 352 -3.06 26.52 1.03
C LEU A 352 -3.02 24.99 1.18
N GLY A 353 -4.15 24.30 0.90
CA GLY A 353 -4.22 22.85 0.85
C GLY A 353 -3.35 22.27 -0.27
N LEU A 354 -3.42 22.81 -1.47
CA LEU A 354 -2.56 22.41 -2.60
C LEU A 354 -1.07 22.57 -2.29
N ILE A 355 -0.69 23.73 -1.77
CA ILE A 355 0.71 24.02 -1.42
C ILE A 355 1.16 23.08 -0.28
N GLY A 356 0.41 23.07 0.82
CA GLY A 356 0.77 22.25 1.99
C GLY A 356 0.77 20.76 1.68
N GLY A 357 -0.20 20.24 0.95
CA GLY A 357 -0.28 18.83 0.56
C GLY A 357 0.95 18.42 -0.24
N ARG A 358 1.27 19.16 -1.30
CA ARG A 358 2.45 18.89 -2.11
C ARG A 358 3.76 18.90 -1.30
N PHE A 359 4.01 19.95 -0.53
CA PHE A 359 5.31 20.14 0.13
C PHE A 359 5.44 19.41 1.48
N ILE A 360 4.36 19.08 2.15
CA ILE A 360 4.40 18.38 3.44
C ILE A 360 4.13 16.88 3.22
N ILE A 361 2.91 16.51 2.81
CA ILE A 361 2.55 15.10 2.62
C ILE A 361 3.37 14.47 1.49
N GLY A 362 3.41 15.11 0.32
CA GLY A 362 4.13 14.60 -0.83
C GLY A 362 5.58 14.27 -0.53
N ASN A 363 6.35 15.21 0.09
CA ASN A 363 7.75 14.94 0.43
C ASN A 363 7.92 13.90 1.54
N ILE A 364 7.01 13.83 2.52
CA ILE A 364 7.07 12.79 3.56
C ILE A 364 6.96 11.41 2.93
N PHE A 365 5.99 11.22 2.03
CA PHE A 365 5.79 9.93 1.38
C PHE A 365 6.88 9.61 0.37
N VAL A 366 7.29 10.55 -0.50
CA VAL A 366 8.41 10.30 -1.43
C VAL A 366 9.70 9.92 -0.71
N ASN A 367 10.04 10.60 0.40
CA ASN A 367 11.22 10.22 1.19
C ASN A 367 11.07 8.86 1.89
N MET A 368 9.85 8.46 2.22
CA MET A 368 9.56 7.15 2.78
C MET A 368 9.74 6.06 1.72
N GLU A 369 9.14 6.23 0.54
CA GLU A 369 9.24 5.28 -0.58
C GLU A 369 10.67 5.16 -1.12
N ALA A 370 11.43 6.25 -1.16
CA ALA A 370 12.84 6.25 -1.56
C ALA A 370 13.76 5.44 -0.64
N SER A 371 13.29 4.96 0.51
CA SER A 371 14.05 4.02 1.35
C SER A 371 13.79 2.55 1.00
N TYR A 372 12.85 2.27 0.13
CA TYR A 372 12.48 0.91 -0.31
C TYR A 372 12.66 0.71 -1.81
N PHE A 373 12.39 1.75 -2.60
CA PHE A 373 12.53 1.71 -4.05
C PHE A 373 13.81 2.40 -4.50
N GLU A 374 14.64 1.70 -5.22
CA GLU A 374 15.94 2.14 -5.71
C GLU A 374 15.80 3.01 -6.98
N VAL A 375 14.93 4.01 -6.92
CA VAL A 375 14.73 4.98 -8.00
C VAL A 375 15.42 6.28 -7.65
N PRO A 376 16.48 6.68 -8.40
CA PRO A 376 17.22 7.90 -8.15
C PRO A 376 16.37 9.15 -8.31
N ASP A 377 16.64 10.17 -7.48
CA ASP A 377 16.05 11.51 -7.61
C ASP A 377 14.51 11.51 -7.69
N MET A 378 13.86 10.74 -6.83
CA MET A 378 12.40 10.79 -6.74
C MET A 378 11.90 12.19 -6.42
N VAL A 379 10.94 12.67 -7.19
CA VAL A 379 10.40 14.04 -7.06
C VAL A 379 8.89 14.05 -6.84
N VAL A 380 8.40 15.10 -6.21
CA VAL A 380 6.94 15.36 -6.10
C VAL A 380 6.43 16.04 -7.36
N VAL A 381 5.46 15.44 -8.02
CA VAL A 381 4.82 15.99 -9.23
C VAL A 381 3.33 16.22 -8.97
N THR A 382 2.72 17.21 -9.61
CA THR A 382 1.29 17.47 -9.48
C THR A 382 0.67 17.57 -10.86
N LYS A 383 -0.08 16.54 -11.26
CA LYS A 383 -0.80 16.51 -12.55
C LYS A 383 -1.98 17.50 -12.57
N PRO A 384 -2.41 17.97 -13.75
CA PRO A 384 -3.52 18.96 -13.89
C PRO A 384 -4.83 18.53 -13.22
N ILE A 385 -5.10 17.24 -13.09
CA ILE A 385 -6.30 16.71 -12.46
C ILE A 385 -6.44 17.16 -11.01
N VAL A 386 -5.34 17.31 -10.27
CA VAL A 386 -5.32 17.76 -8.87
C VAL A 386 -5.89 19.18 -8.74
N TYR A 387 -5.52 20.07 -9.66
CA TYR A 387 -6.06 21.45 -9.69
C TYR A 387 -7.54 21.46 -10.08
N ALA A 388 -7.97 20.57 -10.98
CA ALA A 388 -9.37 20.42 -11.37
C ALA A 388 -10.24 19.94 -10.19
N VAL A 389 -9.77 18.95 -9.42
CA VAL A 389 -10.46 18.46 -8.22
C VAL A 389 -10.51 19.56 -7.15
N ALA A 390 -9.43 20.27 -6.88
CA ALA A 390 -9.43 21.40 -5.94
C ALA A 390 -10.43 22.51 -6.33
N ALA A 391 -10.52 22.84 -7.62
CA ALA A 391 -11.54 23.74 -8.15
C ALA A 391 -12.96 23.17 -7.96
N GLY A 392 -13.15 21.87 -8.19
CA GLY A 392 -14.40 21.15 -7.93
C GLY A 392 -14.83 21.23 -6.46
N VAL A 393 -13.90 21.08 -5.52
CA VAL A 393 -14.15 21.25 -4.07
C VAL A 393 -14.62 22.67 -3.76
N VAL A 394 -13.97 23.70 -4.31
CA VAL A 394 -14.39 25.09 -4.15
C VAL A 394 -15.79 25.33 -4.72
N LEU A 395 -16.09 24.79 -5.90
CA LEU A 395 -17.40 24.88 -6.52
C LEU A 395 -18.47 24.19 -5.66
N LEU A 396 -18.17 23.02 -5.11
CA LEU A 396 -19.09 22.24 -4.28
C LEU A 396 -19.40 22.94 -2.95
N VAL A 397 -18.38 23.51 -2.28
CA VAL A 397 -18.56 24.34 -1.07
C VAL A 397 -19.38 25.59 -1.39
N THR A 398 -19.11 26.19 -2.53
CA THR A 398 -19.86 27.38 -3.00
C THR A 398 -21.32 27.03 -3.32
N ALA A 399 -21.57 25.90 -3.98
CA ALA A 399 -22.92 25.40 -4.25
C ALA A 399 -23.68 25.08 -2.95
N ALA A 400 -23.04 24.39 -2.00
CA ALA A 400 -23.63 24.13 -0.68
C ALA A 400 -24.02 25.43 0.05
N THR A 401 -23.16 26.44 -0.04
CA THR A 401 -23.45 27.79 0.47
C THR A 401 -24.64 28.41 -0.25
N TYR A 402 -24.70 28.30 -1.58
CA TYR A 402 -25.82 28.82 -2.39
C TYR A 402 -27.15 28.20 -2.00
N PHE A 403 -27.25 26.87 -2.00
CA PHE A 403 -28.52 26.20 -1.66
C PHE A 403 -28.98 26.52 -0.25
N THR A 404 -28.05 26.62 0.70
CA THR A 404 -28.37 27.00 2.09
C THR A 404 -28.88 28.43 2.19
N CYS A 405 -28.23 29.37 1.52
CA CYS A 405 -28.59 30.78 1.55
C CYS A 405 -29.88 31.06 0.77
N HIS A 406 -30.04 30.46 -0.40
CA HIS A 406 -31.19 30.67 -1.30
C HIS A 406 -32.53 30.39 -0.63
N GLY A 407 -32.62 29.31 0.15
CA GLY A 407 -33.84 28.97 0.89
C GLY A 407 -34.23 30.03 1.92
N LEU A 408 -33.27 30.53 2.68
CA LEU A 408 -33.47 31.54 3.74
C LEU A 408 -33.73 32.95 3.19
N LEU A 409 -33.19 33.26 2.02
CA LEU A 409 -33.36 34.56 1.37
C LEU A 409 -34.67 34.74 0.59
N LYS A 410 -35.51 33.73 0.51
CA LYS A 410 -36.86 33.77 -0.08
C LYS A 410 -37.85 34.62 0.75
N GLU A 411 -37.63 34.68 2.08
CA GLU A 411 -38.52 35.44 2.99
C GLU A 411 -38.59 36.93 2.65
N SER A 412 -39.74 37.56 2.84
CA SER A 412 -39.91 39.00 2.62
C SER A 412 -39.15 39.85 3.69
N ALA A 413 -38.87 41.11 3.41
CA ALA A 413 -38.25 42.01 4.39
C ALA A 413 -39.04 42.10 5.71
N ALA A 414 -40.37 42.17 5.63
CA ALA A 414 -41.26 42.19 6.79
C ALA A 414 -41.23 40.91 7.60
N GLN A 415 -41.14 39.75 6.94
CA GLN A 415 -41.00 38.45 7.61
C GLN A 415 -39.63 38.26 8.28
N THR A 416 -38.54 38.75 7.65
CA THR A 416 -37.19 38.67 8.20
C THR A 416 -36.95 39.62 9.38
N LEU A 417 -37.68 40.71 9.50
CA LEU A 417 -37.64 41.64 10.62
C LEU A 417 -38.54 41.22 11.80
N ARG A 418 -39.51 40.35 11.58
CA ARG A 418 -40.36 39.79 12.66
C ARG A 418 -39.54 38.79 13.52
N LEU A 419 -39.66 38.95 14.82
CA LEU A 419 -39.14 37.96 15.77
C LEU A 419 -39.77 36.59 15.53
N GLU A 420 -38.98 35.58 15.32
CA GLU A 420 -39.46 34.18 15.28
C GLU A 420 -39.91 33.77 16.68
N VAL A 421 -41.19 33.66 16.91
CA VAL A 421 -41.69 32.94 18.06
C VAL A 421 -41.49 31.44 17.82
N PRO A 422 -40.82 30.70 18.72
CA PRO A 422 -40.64 29.29 18.54
C PRO A 422 -42.02 28.59 18.40
N LYS A 423 -42.27 28.01 17.23
CA LYS A 423 -43.51 27.21 17.00
C LYS A 423 -43.37 25.93 17.80
N VAL A 424 -44.02 25.83 18.93
CA VAL A 424 -44.18 24.59 19.69
C VAL A 424 -45.22 23.75 18.98
N LYS A 425 -44.80 22.63 18.41
CA LYS A 425 -45.75 21.65 17.83
C LYS A 425 -46.47 20.94 18.98
N ALA A 426 -47.78 20.86 18.91
CA ALA A 426 -48.63 20.30 19.95
C ALA A 426 -48.29 18.85 20.38
N GLY A 427 -47.57 18.10 19.56
CA GLY A 427 -47.06 16.76 19.88
C GLY A 427 -45.76 16.72 20.74
N GLU A 428 -45.07 17.85 20.94
CA GLU A 428 -43.80 17.94 21.70
C GLU A 428 -44.02 17.97 23.22
N LEU A 429 -45.29 18.16 23.67
CA LEU A 429 -45.70 18.23 25.09
C LEU A 429 -46.12 16.88 25.69
N LYS A 430 -45.99 15.75 24.96
CA LYS A 430 -46.31 14.42 25.52
C LYS A 430 -45.40 14.15 26.71
N PRO A 431 -45.96 13.72 27.86
CA PRO A 431 -45.16 13.34 29.01
C PRO A 431 -44.19 12.21 28.62
N ALA A 432 -42.99 12.28 29.08
CA ALA A 432 -42.02 11.23 28.91
C ALA A 432 -42.60 9.88 29.36
N GLY A 433 -42.55 8.85 28.53
CA GLY A 433 -43.02 7.53 28.85
C GLY A 433 -42.42 7.00 30.17
N SER A 434 -43.02 5.99 30.75
CA SER A 434 -42.66 5.41 32.05
C SER A 434 -41.14 5.17 32.20
N PHE A 435 -40.46 4.76 31.15
CA PHE A 435 -39.01 4.54 31.09
C PHE A 435 -38.17 5.83 31.34
N ALA A 436 -38.60 6.94 30.78
CA ALA A 436 -37.90 8.22 30.92
C ALA A 436 -37.99 8.84 32.32
N LYS A 437 -38.96 8.42 33.15
CA LYS A 437 -39.09 8.86 34.54
C LYS A 437 -37.95 8.36 35.45
N ARG A 438 -37.24 7.29 35.06
CA ARG A 438 -36.09 6.74 35.78
C ARG A 438 -34.83 7.60 35.67
N PHE A 439 -34.73 8.51 34.69
CA PHE A 439 -33.54 9.33 34.51
C PHE A 439 -33.62 10.67 35.25
N SER A 440 -32.45 11.21 35.62
CA SER A 440 -32.32 12.54 36.23
C SER A 440 -32.89 13.63 35.32
N VAL A 441 -33.27 14.76 35.93
CA VAL A 441 -33.83 15.92 35.20
C VAL A 441 -32.91 16.37 34.06
N GLY A 442 -31.61 16.38 34.25
CA GLY A 442 -30.63 16.79 33.25
C GLY A 442 -30.59 15.84 32.04
N VAL A 443 -30.66 14.51 32.29
CA VAL A 443 -30.70 13.52 31.19
C VAL A 443 -32.00 13.64 30.38
N ARG A 444 -33.15 13.77 31.05
CA ARG A 444 -34.45 13.99 30.39
C ARG A 444 -34.44 15.26 29.51
N TRP A 445 -33.84 16.33 30.04
CA TRP A 445 -33.68 17.57 29.29
C TRP A 445 -32.84 17.37 28.02
N ASN A 446 -31.71 16.69 28.13
CA ASN A 446 -30.81 16.45 27.01
C ASN A 446 -31.46 15.58 25.94
N LEU A 447 -32.13 14.49 26.30
CA LEU A 447 -32.85 13.62 25.35
C LEU A 447 -33.96 14.37 24.58
N ARG A 448 -34.73 15.24 25.28
CA ARG A 448 -35.74 16.08 24.62
C ARG A 448 -35.12 17.09 23.65
N ASP A 449 -34.02 17.69 24.00
CA ASP A 449 -33.35 18.66 23.14
C ASP A 449 -32.74 18.00 21.90
N ILE A 450 -32.12 16.81 22.05
CA ILE A 450 -31.64 15.98 20.95
C ILE A 450 -32.79 15.67 19.97
N GLY A 451 -33.93 15.24 20.47
CA GLY A 451 -35.10 14.90 19.64
C GLY A 451 -35.73 16.13 18.94
N ARG A 452 -35.68 17.31 19.56
CA ARG A 452 -36.20 18.56 18.99
C ARG A 452 -35.30 19.14 17.88
N ASN A 453 -33.97 18.99 18.01
CA ASN A 453 -32.99 19.56 17.09
C ASN A 453 -32.33 18.49 16.22
N LYS A 454 -33.14 17.61 15.58
CA LYS A 454 -32.70 16.44 14.81
C LYS A 454 -31.61 16.76 13.79
N GLY A 455 -31.76 17.80 12.96
CA GLY A 455 -30.79 18.16 11.92
C GLY A 455 -29.39 18.45 12.49
N ARG A 456 -29.31 19.25 13.58
CA ARG A 456 -28.03 19.52 14.27
C ARG A 456 -27.41 18.26 14.86
N THR A 457 -28.24 17.43 15.52
CA THR A 457 -27.78 16.21 16.17
C THR A 457 -27.25 15.22 15.15
N ILE A 458 -27.97 15.02 14.03
CA ILE A 458 -27.53 14.13 12.93
C ILE A 458 -26.21 14.61 12.35
N THR A 459 -26.07 15.89 12.01
CA THR A 459 -24.80 16.43 11.47
C THR A 459 -23.65 16.24 12.46
N GLY A 460 -23.93 16.36 13.75
CA GLY A 460 -22.94 16.14 14.79
C GLY A 460 -22.54 14.69 14.91
N ILE A 461 -23.51 13.79 14.90
CA ILE A 461 -23.25 12.33 14.91
C ILE A 461 -22.41 11.96 13.70
N VAL A 462 -22.81 12.35 12.49
CA VAL A 462 -22.09 12.00 11.26
C VAL A 462 -20.64 12.51 11.29
N GLY A 463 -20.41 13.74 11.76
CA GLY A 463 -19.06 14.28 11.86
C GLY A 463 -18.18 13.52 12.88
N ILE A 464 -18.72 13.17 14.06
CA ILE A 464 -17.99 12.42 15.08
C ILE A 464 -17.82 10.95 14.64
N VAL A 465 -18.79 10.36 13.96
CA VAL A 465 -18.68 9.04 13.32
C VAL A 465 -17.48 9.02 12.36
N GLY A 466 -17.36 10.04 11.49
CA GLY A 466 -16.23 10.13 10.56
C GLY A 466 -14.87 10.19 11.27
N CYS A 467 -14.77 10.95 12.36
CA CYS A 467 -13.52 11.00 13.16
C CYS A 467 -13.22 9.66 13.84
N THR A 468 -14.24 9.01 14.42
CA THR A 468 -14.08 7.70 15.09
C THR A 468 -13.68 6.65 14.06
N MET A 469 -14.32 6.65 12.91
CA MET A 469 -14.06 5.75 11.79
C MET A 469 -12.59 5.88 11.31
N LEU A 470 -12.10 7.12 11.11
CA LEU A 470 -10.72 7.35 10.69
C LEU A 470 -9.68 6.88 11.71
N ILE A 471 -9.93 7.09 13.02
CA ILE A 471 -9.03 6.64 14.07
C ILE A 471 -8.98 5.11 14.11
N VAL A 472 -10.15 4.45 14.09
CA VAL A 472 -10.23 2.99 14.10
C VAL A 472 -9.64 2.40 12.82
N CYS A 473 -9.87 3.04 11.67
CA CYS A 473 -9.28 2.62 10.40
C CYS A 473 -7.75 2.69 10.44
N ALA A 474 -7.16 3.79 10.91
CA ALA A 474 -5.71 3.94 10.99
C ALA A 474 -5.05 2.87 11.87
N PHE A 475 -5.57 2.64 13.09
CA PHE A 475 -5.07 1.56 13.93
C PHE A 475 -5.45 0.17 13.42
N GLY A 476 -6.61 0.01 12.79
CA GLY A 476 -7.06 -1.24 12.19
C GLY A 476 -6.18 -1.69 11.03
N MET A 477 -5.63 -0.78 10.26
CA MET A 477 -4.62 -1.10 9.25
C MET A 477 -3.37 -1.71 9.90
N ARG A 478 -2.85 -1.09 10.95
CA ARG A 478 -1.71 -1.61 11.70
C ARG A 478 -1.97 -2.98 12.31
N ASP A 479 -3.14 -3.16 12.93
CA ASP A 479 -3.52 -4.44 13.56
C ASP A 479 -3.62 -5.56 12.51
N THR A 480 -4.16 -5.22 11.34
CA THR A 480 -4.30 -6.16 10.21
C THR A 480 -2.94 -6.61 9.68
N ILE A 481 -1.98 -5.70 9.52
CA ILE A 481 -0.62 -6.06 9.08
C ILE A 481 0.08 -6.92 10.13
N LYS A 482 -0.02 -6.58 11.41
CA LYS A 482 0.51 -7.42 12.48
C LYS A 482 -0.09 -8.82 12.49
N PHE A 483 -1.40 -8.90 12.24
CA PHE A 483 -2.07 -10.17 12.12
C PHE A 483 -1.60 -10.95 10.88
N PHE A 484 -1.41 -10.27 9.74
CA PHE A 484 -0.90 -10.85 8.50
C PHE A 484 0.48 -11.48 8.71
N ILE A 485 1.42 -10.75 9.33
CA ILE A 485 2.77 -11.25 9.64
C ILE A 485 2.68 -12.50 10.54
N LYS A 486 1.88 -12.43 11.60
CA LYS A 486 1.68 -13.56 12.47
C LYS A 486 1.07 -14.75 11.75
N TRP A 487 0.05 -14.52 10.96
CA TRP A 487 -0.66 -15.55 10.23
C TRP A 487 0.26 -16.27 9.23
N GLN A 488 1.04 -15.53 8.44
CA GLN A 488 1.94 -16.11 7.45
C GLN A 488 3.15 -16.80 8.10
N PHE A 489 3.89 -16.10 8.96
CA PHE A 489 5.19 -16.55 9.45
C PHE A 489 5.18 -17.29 10.79
N GLU A 490 4.05 -17.37 11.49
CA GLU A 490 3.93 -18.13 12.75
C GLU A 490 2.85 -19.20 12.66
N ASP A 491 1.76 -18.96 11.91
CA ASP A 491 0.62 -19.85 11.88
C ASP A 491 0.63 -20.78 10.65
N LEU A 492 1.00 -20.30 9.45
CA LEU A 492 1.06 -21.11 8.22
C LEU A 492 2.43 -21.75 8.01
N TYR A 493 3.50 -20.99 8.17
CA TYR A 493 4.87 -21.47 8.03
C TYR A 493 5.36 -22.00 9.38
N ASN A 494 5.47 -23.31 9.50
CA ASN A 494 5.85 -24.02 10.73
C ASN A 494 7.21 -24.68 10.55
N PHE A 495 8.19 -23.92 10.07
CA PHE A 495 9.57 -24.32 9.87
C PHE A 495 10.52 -23.17 10.22
N GLU A 496 11.80 -23.45 10.43
CA GLU A 496 12.78 -22.39 10.73
C GLU A 496 13.57 -21.96 9.50
N TYR A 497 13.86 -22.90 8.59
CA TYR A 497 14.61 -22.62 7.35
C TYR A 497 13.95 -23.29 6.14
N LYS A 498 14.01 -22.56 5.03
CA LYS A 498 13.65 -23.00 3.68
C LYS A 498 14.93 -23.10 2.87
N LEU A 499 15.12 -24.20 2.16
CA LEU A 499 16.24 -24.45 1.28
C LEU A 499 15.71 -24.55 -0.15
N ASP A 500 16.13 -23.65 -1.02
CA ASP A 500 15.81 -23.73 -2.45
C ASP A 500 16.88 -24.60 -3.13
N VAL A 501 16.42 -25.66 -3.81
CA VAL A 501 17.28 -26.68 -4.40
C VAL A 501 17.66 -26.29 -5.82
N GLU A 502 18.92 -26.41 -6.18
CA GLU A 502 19.39 -26.14 -7.54
C GLU A 502 18.73 -27.09 -8.55
N SER A 503 18.29 -26.58 -9.69
CA SER A 503 17.68 -27.38 -10.76
C SER A 503 18.65 -28.41 -11.35
N THR A 504 19.95 -28.13 -11.30
CA THR A 504 21.04 -28.94 -11.85
C THR A 504 21.65 -29.95 -10.85
N ILE A 505 21.05 -30.06 -9.65
CA ILE A 505 21.53 -30.98 -8.62
C ILE A 505 21.53 -32.44 -9.10
N SER A 506 22.63 -33.20 -8.84
CA SER A 506 22.69 -34.62 -9.15
C SER A 506 21.74 -35.44 -8.26
N ASP A 507 21.23 -36.54 -8.76
CA ASP A 507 20.32 -37.41 -8.00
C ASP A 507 20.92 -37.94 -6.69
N GLU A 508 22.25 -38.16 -6.64
CA GLU A 508 22.94 -38.58 -5.42
C GLU A 508 22.98 -37.45 -4.39
N ALA A 509 23.38 -36.23 -4.80
CA ALA A 509 23.40 -35.08 -3.93
C ALA A 509 22.00 -34.66 -3.45
N TYR A 510 21.00 -34.72 -4.34
CA TYR A 510 19.60 -34.50 -4.00
C TYR A 510 19.09 -35.47 -2.92
N LYS A 511 19.45 -36.75 -3.05
CA LYS A 511 19.05 -37.73 -2.07
C LYS A 511 19.73 -37.50 -0.72
N GLU A 512 21.04 -37.19 -0.71
CA GLU A 512 21.75 -36.85 0.53
C GLU A 512 21.15 -35.62 1.21
N LEU A 513 20.79 -34.62 0.43
CA LEU A 513 20.17 -33.38 0.90
C LEU A 513 18.81 -33.63 1.54
N THR A 514 17.94 -34.41 0.86
CA THR A 514 16.61 -34.75 1.37
C THR A 514 16.66 -35.74 2.56
N ASP A 515 17.57 -36.68 2.57
CA ASP A 515 17.79 -37.58 3.71
C ASP A 515 18.27 -36.83 4.96
N ARG A 516 19.03 -35.74 4.78
CA ARG A 516 19.62 -34.97 5.89
C ARG A 516 18.73 -33.85 6.42
N TYR A 517 18.06 -33.10 5.52
CA TYR A 517 17.31 -31.90 5.86
C TYR A 517 15.80 -31.98 5.53
N GLY A 518 15.37 -33.06 4.85
CA GLY A 518 14.03 -33.19 4.29
C GLY A 518 12.95 -33.56 5.31
N ASP A 519 12.70 -32.68 6.31
CA ASP A 519 11.53 -32.83 7.20
C ASP A 519 10.22 -32.69 6.43
N ALA A 520 10.22 -31.85 5.39
CA ALA A 520 9.11 -31.66 4.45
C ALA A 520 9.65 -31.06 3.14
N THR A 521 8.94 -31.30 2.05
CA THR A 521 9.35 -30.86 0.71
C THR A 521 8.17 -30.30 -0.09
N SER A 522 8.47 -29.47 -1.09
CA SER A 522 7.51 -29.06 -2.12
C SER A 522 8.18 -28.93 -3.47
N MET A 523 7.33 -28.90 -4.50
CA MET A 523 7.73 -28.57 -5.87
C MET A 523 6.82 -27.48 -6.39
N THR A 524 7.38 -26.45 -6.96
CA THR A 524 6.64 -25.32 -7.55
C THR A 524 6.69 -25.40 -9.07
N LEU A 525 5.50 -25.41 -9.69
CA LEU A 525 5.35 -25.39 -11.13
C LEU A 525 4.84 -24.03 -11.58
N ALA A 526 5.57 -23.36 -12.45
CA ALA A 526 5.03 -22.22 -13.20
C ALA A 526 4.05 -22.74 -14.25
N VAL A 527 2.82 -22.22 -14.25
CA VAL A 527 1.75 -22.70 -15.12
C VAL A 527 0.99 -21.54 -15.77
N GLU A 528 0.46 -21.79 -16.95
CA GLU A 528 -0.58 -20.97 -17.55
C GLU A 528 -1.94 -21.52 -17.15
N ALA A 529 -2.67 -20.80 -16.32
CA ALA A 529 -4.03 -21.17 -15.90
C ALA A 529 -5.08 -20.41 -16.74
N PHE A 530 -6.13 -21.14 -17.12
CA PHE A 530 -7.23 -20.60 -17.93
C PHE A 530 -8.37 -20.14 -17.05
N ASP A 531 -8.86 -18.92 -17.29
CA ASP A 531 -10.05 -18.41 -16.65
C ASP A 531 -11.35 -18.99 -17.26
N ALA A 532 -12.50 -18.68 -16.67
CA ALA A 532 -13.80 -19.09 -17.17
C ALA A 532 -14.13 -18.57 -18.58
N SER A 533 -13.41 -17.56 -19.07
CA SER A 533 -13.55 -16.96 -20.41
C SER A 533 -12.56 -17.53 -21.42
N GLY A 534 -11.60 -18.34 -20.96
CA GLY A 534 -10.54 -18.95 -21.78
C GLY A 534 -9.30 -18.07 -21.95
N ASN A 535 -9.16 -16.97 -21.17
CA ASN A 535 -7.92 -16.20 -21.15
C ASN A 535 -6.91 -16.92 -20.25
N THR A 536 -5.63 -16.82 -20.60
CA THR A 536 -4.53 -17.38 -19.83
C THR A 536 -3.91 -16.36 -18.90
N SER A 537 -3.43 -16.82 -17.73
CA SER A 537 -2.60 -16.04 -16.83
C SER A 537 -1.55 -16.94 -16.18
N THR A 538 -0.32 -16.44 -16.10
CA THR A 538 0.77 -17.16 -15.43
C THR A 538 0.49 -17.24 -13.93
N ARG A 539 0.55 -18.45 -13.38
CA ARG A 539 0.31 -18.78 -11.97
C ARG A 539 1.28 -19.82 -11.49
N GLN A 540 1.26 -20.10 -10.21
CA GLN A 540 2.06 -21.16 -9.59
C GLN A 540 1.16 -22.27 -9.09
N ILE A 541 1.60 -23.51 -9.24
CA ILE A 541 1.05 -24.68 -8.56
C ILE A 541 2.10 -25.21 -7.59
N VAL A 542 1.75 -25.26 -6.31
CA VAL A 542 2.59 -25.91 -5.31
C VAL A 542 2.14 -27.36 -5.15
N VAL A 543 3.03 -28.28 -5.47
CA VAL A 543 2.87 -29.70 -5.18
C VAL A 543 3.47 -29.97 -3.81
N ALA A 544 2.63 -30.20 -2.81
CA ALA A 544 3.03 -30.26 -1.43
C ALA A 544 3.26 -31.72 -0.96
N ASP A 545 4.42 -31.94 -0.34
CA ASP A 545 4.73 -33.09 0.52
C ASP A 545 5.29 -32.54 1.85
N ALA A 546 4.58 -31.52 2.38
CA ALA A 546 5.11 -30.65 3.43
C ALA A 546 4.59 -31.01 4.84
N GLY A 547 3.68 -31.97 4.96
CA GLY A 547 3.10 -32.35 6.25
C GLY A 547 2.51 -31.15 6.98
N ASP A 548 2.93 -30.93 8.23
CA ASP A 548 2.51 -29.78 9.05
C ASP A 548 3.47 -28.56 8.96
N LYS A 549 4.51 -28.63 8.15
CA LYS A 549 5.48 -27.55 7.98
C LYS A 549 4.89 -26.37 7.19
N VAL A 550 4.06 -26.66 6.18
CA VAL A 550 3.28 -25.65 5.47
C VAL A 550 1.80 -25.99 5.65
N ARG A 551 1.08 -25.13 6.36
CA ARG A 551 -0.31 -25.35 6.73
C ARG A 551 -1.24 -24.57 5.82
N TYR A 552 -2.40 -25.17 5.53
CA TYR A 552 -3.46 -24.53 4.76
C TYR A 552 -4.62 -24.15 5.67
N THR A 553 -5.23 -22.99 5.41
CA THR A 553 -6.37 -22.47 6.20
C THR A 553 -7.61 -22.29 5.33
N ASP A 554 -8.77 -22.60 5.92
CA ASP A 554 -10.07 -22.36 5.31
C ASP A 554 -10.54 -20.91 5.46
N HIS A 555 -11.72 -20.61 4.93
CA HIS A 555 -12.36 -19.29 5.03
C HIS A 555 -12.51 -18.77 6.48
N LYS A 556 -12.55 -19.65 7.47
CA LYS A 556 -12.68 -19.31 8.90
C LYS A 556 -11.36 -19.32 9.66
N ALA A 557 -10.24 -19.40 8.93
CA ALA A 557 -8.90 -19.58 9.48
C ALA A 557 -8.75 -20.87 10.32
N GLY A 558 -9.49 -21.94 9.96
CA GLY A 558 -9.30 -23.27 10.48
C GLY A 558 -8.28 -24.04 9.63
N TYR A 559 -7.38 -24.81 10.28
CA TYR A 559 -6.41 -25.62 9.54
C TYR A 559 -7.05 -26.88 8.95
N PHE A 560 -6.59 -27.27 7.76
CA PHE A 560 -6.96 -28.53 7.12
C PHE A 560 -5.79 -29.05 6.30
N GLU A 561 -5.84 -30.33 5.98
CA GLU A 561 -4.89 -31.01 5.08
C GLU A 561 -5.48 -31.10 3.68
N LEU A 562 -4.63 -30.96 2.65
CA LEU A 562 -5.06 -31.20 1.27
C LEU A 562 -5.41 -32.67 1.08
N SER A 563 -6.47 -32.95 0.33
CA SER A 563 -6.84 -34.34 -0.06
C SER A 563 -6.32 -34.67 -1.45
N ASP A 564 -6.24 -35.97 -1.73
CA ASP A 564 -5.78 -36.51 -3.03
C ASP A 564 -6.88 -36.49 -4.10
N ASP A 565 -7.99 -35.78 -3.86
CA ASP A 565 -9.17 -35.83 -4.74
C ASP A 565 -9.15 -34.78 -5.87
N GLY A 566 -8.19 -33.85 -5.87
CA GLY A 566 -8.12 -32.79 -6.87
C GLY A 566 -7.15 -31.67 -6.52
N ILE A 567 -7.30 -30.55 -7.24
CA ILE A 567 -6.51 -29.36 -7.00
C ILE A 567 -7.26 -28.40 -6.06
N TYR A 568 -6.53 -27.71 -5.22
CA TYR A 568 -7.03 -26.64 -4.38
C TYR A 568 -6.61 -25.28 -4.97
N VAL A 569 -7.46 -24.29 -4.86
CA VAL A 569 -7.23 -22.93 -5.42
C VAL A 569 -7.38 -21.93 -4.30
N SER A 570 -6.48 -20.95 -4.21
CA SER A 570 -6.65 -19.87 -3.22
C SER A 570 -7.95 -19.09 -3.50
N GLU A 571 -8.68 -18.70 -2.44
CA GLU A 571 -10.02 -18.09 -2.56
C GLU A 571 -10.03 -16.86 -3.47
N LYS A 572 -9.00 -16.03 -3.39
CA LYS A 572 -8.88 -14.84 -4.22
C LYS A 572 -8.62 -15.22 -5.68
N LEU A 573 -7.71 -16.15 -5.96
CA LEU A 573 -7.44 -16.65 -7.30
C LEU A 573 -8.68 -17.30 -7.93
N LEU A 574 -9.42 -18.07 -7.15
CA LEU A 574 -10.67 -18.68 -7.62
C LEU A 574 -11.68 -17.60 -8.11
N SER A 575 -11.75 -16.48 -7.37
CA SER A 575 -12.58 -15.33 -7.76
C SER A 575 -12.07 -14.63 -9.02
N ILE A 576 -10.75 -14.50 -9.18
CA ILE A 576 -10.11 -13.90 -10.36
C ILE A 576 -10.37 -14.76 -11.60
N LEU A 577 -10.20 -16.08 -11.48
CA LEU A 577 -10.46 -17.03 -12.57
C LEU A 577 -11.96 -17.17 -12.91
N GLY A 578 -12.86 -16.65 -12.07
CA GLY A 578 -14.31 -16.74 -12.25
C GLY A 578 -14.86 -18.16 -12.10
N LEU A 579 -14.12 -19.05 -11.43
CA LEU A 579 -14.45 -20.46 -11.21
C LEU A 579 -15.07 -20.68 -9.82
N LYS A 580 -15.57 -21.89 -9.58
CA LYS A 580 -16.15 -22.31 -8.29
C LYS A 580 -15.62 -23.68 -7.88
N VAL A 581 -15.68 -23.98 -6.59
CA VAL A 581 -15.40 -25.32 -6.09
C VAL A 581 -16.33 -26.33 -6.77
N GLY A 582 -15.73 -27.40 -7.29
CA GLY A 582 -16.41 -28.44 -8.08
C GLY A 582 -16.35 -28.22 -9.60
N ASP A 583 -15.92 -27.03 -10.06
CA ASP A 583 -15.62 -26.80 -11.48
C ASP A 583 -14.26 -27.44 -11.82
N ASN A 584 -13.95 -27.50 -13.11
CA ASN A 584 -12.62 -27.87 -13.58
C ASN A 584 -11.80 -26.62 -13.90
N VAL A 585 -10.54 -26.63 -13.54
CA VAL A 585 -9.54 -25.67 -14.00
C VAL A 585 -8.65 -26.32 -15.05
N SER A 586 -8.44 -25.64 -16.17
CA SER A 586 -7.49 -26.04 -17.21
C SER A 586 -6.20 -25.26 -17.03
N TRP A 587 -5.07 -25.92 -17.18
CA TRP A 587 -3.75 -25.32 -17.04
C TRP A 587 -2.70 -26.13 -17.81
N SER A 588 -1.60 -25.49 -18.17
CA SER A 588 -0.41 -26.13 -18.76
C SER A 588 0.83 -25.71 -18.00
N VAL A 589 1.81 -26.58 -17.90
CA VAL A 589 3.12 -26.17 -17.40
C VAL A 589 3.71 -25.15 -18.37
N TYR A 590 4.30 -24.11 -17.83
CA TYR A 590 4.84 -23.03 -18.65
C TYR A 590 5.88 -23.58 -19.65
N GLY A 591 5.71 -23.28 -20.94
CA GLY A 591 6.55 -23.84 -22.01
C GLY A 591 6.15 -25.22 -22.53
N GLU A 592 5.12 -25.88 -21.96
CA GLU A 592 4.62 -27.15 -22.47
C GLU A 592 3.29 -26.99 -23.22
N GLU A 593 3.11 -27.77 -24.30
CA GLU A 593 1.85 -27.81 -25.06
C GLU A 593 0.74 -28.63 -24.37
N LYS A 594 1.11 -29.45 -23.37
CA LYS A 594 0.17 -30.36 -22.72
C LYS A 594 -0.76 -29.59 -21.77
N ILE A 595 -2.05 -29.62 -22.05
CA ILE A 595 -3.09 -29.03 -21.19
C ILE A 595 -3.62 -30.10 -20.24
N TYR A 596 -3.57 -29.78 -18.95
CA TYR A 596 -4.21 -30.56 -17.90
C TYR A 596 -5.57 -29.94 -17.58
N THR A 597 -6.54 -30.80 -17.26
CA THR A 597 -7.86 -30.37 -16.78
C THR A 597 -8.15 -31.10 -15.48
N THR A 598 -8.18 -30.38 -14.37
CA THR A 598 -8.26 -30.94 -13.02
C THR A 598 -9.47 -30.40 -12.28
N GLY A 599 -10.13 -31.25 -11.49
CA GLY A 599 -11.25 -30.83 -10.65
C GLY A 599 -10.80 -30.01 -9.45
N ILE A 600 -11.51 -28.93 -9.16
CA ILE A 600 -11.26 -28.08 -7.97
C ILE A 600 -11.92 -28.76 -6.77
N ALA A 601 -11.11 -29.44 -5.94
CA ALA A 601 -11.55 -30.14 -4.74
C ALA A 601 -11.95 -29.19 -3.61
N GLY A 602 -11.27 -28.06 -3.48
CA GLY A 602 -11.54 -27.09 -2.43
C GLY A 602 -10.82 -25.77 -2.59
N THR A 603 -10.93 -24.92 -1.59
CA THR A 603 -10.22 -23.65 -1.51
C THR A 603 -9.43 -23.52 -0.24
N PHE A 604 -8.39 -22.74 -0.28
CA PHE A 604 -7.62 -22.29 0.89
C PHE A 604 -7.41 -20.78 0.85
N ARG A 605 -7.06 -20.21 1.98
CA ARG A 605 -6.64 -18.80 2.04
C ARG A 605 -5.12 -18.72 2.05
N GLU A 606 -4.60 -17.88 1.18
CA GLU A 606 -3.18 -17.58 1.05
C GLU A 606 -2.96 -16.09 1.26
N PRO A 607 -2.16 -15.69 2.27
CA PRO A 607 -1.90 -14.28 2.53
C PRO A 607 -1.23 -13.56 1.36
N GLN A 608 -0.26 -14.23 0.73
CA GLN A 608 0.57 -13.69 -0.35
C GLN A 608 0.81 -14.75 -1.43
N GLY A 609 0.93 -14.30 -2.69
CA GLY A 609 1.22 -15.20 -3.80
C GLY A 609 0.06 -16.14 -4.10
N GLN A 610 -0.98 -15.61 -4.72
CA GLN A 610 -2.20 -16.38 -5.03
C GLN A 610 -1.90 -17.53 -5.99
N LYS A 611 -2.08 -18.77 -5.51
CA LYS A 611 -1.59 -19.98 -6.16
C LYS A 611 -2.60 -21.12 -6.10
N LEU A 612 -2.29 -22.16 -6.87
CA LEU A 612 -2.96 -23.46 -6.77
C LEU A 612 -2.10 -24.38 -5.91
N ALA A 613 -2.69 -25.39 -5.31
CA ALA A 613 -1.99 -26.39 -4.52
C ALA A 613 -2.57 -27.77 -4.75
N MET A 614 -1.73 -28.81 -4.73
CA MET A 614 -2.15 -30.20 -4.76
C MET A 614 -1.18 -31.06 -3.95
N THR A 615 -1.61 -32.26 -3.58
CA THR A 615 -0.73 -33.24 -2.94
C THR A 615 0.20 -33.88 -3.97
N ARG A 616 1.34 -34.35 -3.51
CA ARG A 616 2.26 -35.17 -4.32
C ARG A 616 1.54 -36.38 -4.93
N ALA A 617 0.75 -37.12 -4.13
CA ALA A 617 0.02 -38.27 -4.60
C ALA A 617 -0.94 -37.94 -5.76
N TYR A 618 -1.65 -36.82 -5.69
CA TYR A 618 -2.50 -36.36 -6.79
C TYR A 618 -1.69 -35.98 -8.02
N ALA A 619 -0.58 -35.25 -7.87
CA ALA A 619 0.30 -34.83 -8.96
C ALA A 619 0.85 -36.08 -9.72
N GLU A 620 1.36 -37.06 -9.01
CA GLU A 620 1.84 -38.31 -9.59
C GLU A 620 0.72 -39.08 -10.32
N SER A 621 -0.52 -39.03 -9.80
CA SER A 621 -1.68 -39.68 -10.42
C SER A 621 -2.08 -39.11 -11.77
N ILE A 622 -1.80 -37.81 -12.01
CA ILE A 622 -2.07 -37.12 -13.31
C ILE A 622 -0.83 -37.13 -14.23
N GLY A 623 0.27 -37.76 -13.80
CA GLY A 623 1.47 -37.99 -14.59
C GLY A 623 2.48 -36.82 -14.52
N ILE A 624 2.57 -36.17 -13.38
CA ILE A 624 3.59 -35.17 -13.05
C ILE A 624 4.65 -35.89 -12.18
N ASP A 625 5.89 -35.87 -12.64
CA ASP A 625 7.01 -36.42 -11.89
C ASP A 625 7.40 -35.42 -10.79
N TYR A 626 7.38 -35.89 -9.54
CA TYR A 626 7.72 -35.04 -8.40
C TYR A 626 9.23 -35.04 -8.15
N LYS A 627 9.84 -33.84 -8.28
CA LYS A 627 11.18 -33.57 -7.81
C LYS A 627 11.14 -32.25 -7.02
N ALA A 628 11.39 -32.31 -5.71
CA ALA A 628 11.30 -31.12 -4.89
C ALA A 628 12.35 -30.08 -5.29
N ASP A 629 11.89 -28.85 -5.41
CA ASP A 629 12.72 -27.65 -5.58
C ASP A 629 12.87 -26.86 -4.27
N CYS A 630 12.14 -27.27 -3.23
CA CYS A 630 12.13 -26.62 -1.94
C CYS A 630 12.08 -27.64 -0.79
N ILE A 631 12.91 -27.44 0.23
CA ILE A 631 13.01 -28.26 1.43
C ILE A 631 12.77 -27.38 2.66
N TYR A 632 11.98 -27.87 3.61
CA TYR A 632 11.66 -27.16 4.86
C TYR A 632 12.25 -27.94 6.04
N THR A 633 12.98 -27.25 6.94
CA THR A 633 13.63 -27.87 8.08
C THR A 633 13.58 -27.00 9.33
N ASP A 634 13.59 -27.64 10.52
CA ASP A 634 13.76 -26.98 11.82
C ASP A 634 15.21 -27.05 12.32
N GLN A 635 16.12 -27.62 11.52
CA GLN A 635 17.53 -27.64 11.90
C GLN A 635 18.07 -26.20 11.91
N ASP A 636 18.83 -25.83 12.95
CA ASP A 636 19.47 -24.56 13.00
C ASP A 636 20.59 -24.47 11.94
N LEU A 637 20.36 -23.64 10.94
CA LEU A 637 21.30 -23.39 9.84
C LEU A 637 21.91 -22.00 9.92
N SER A 638 21.79 -21.30 11.05
CA SER A 638 22.30 -19.92 11.23
C SER A 638 23.82 -19.76 11.03
N GLU A 639 24.59 -20.84 11.21
CA GLU A 639 26.04 -20.86 10.98
C GLU A 639 26.44 -21.55 9.65
N VAL A 640 25.46 -22.11 8.93
CA VAL A 640 25.71 -22.86 7.68
C VAL A 640 25.57 -21.91 6.51
N LYS A 641 26.68 -21.59 5.86
CA LYS A 641 26.74 -20.65 4.73
C LYS A 641 26.48 -21.30 3.39
N ASN A 642 26.80 -22.57 3.23
CA ASN A 642 26.69 -23.23 1.93
C ASN A 642 26.36 -24.72 2.11
N ILE A 643 25.40 -25.20 1.35
CA ILE A 643 25.04 -26.61 1.29
C ILE A 643 25.08 -26.99 -0.19
N ALA A 644 25.84 -28.04 -0.51
CA ALA A 644 25.95 -28.48 -1.90
C ALA A 644 24.55 -28.79 -2.49
N GLY A 645 24.22 -28.18 -3.64
CA GLY A 645 22.96 -28.36 -4.33
C GLY A 645 21.83 -27.48 -3.79
N VAL A 646 22.13 -26.51 -2.93
CA VAL A 646 21.18 -25.50 -2.46
C VAL A 646 21.59 -24.13 -3.02
N SER A 647 20.67 -23.48 -3.72
CA SER A 647 20.88 -22.15 -4.31
C SER A 647 20.63 -21.04 -3.32
N LEU A 648 19.72 -21.23 -2.35
CA LEU A 648 19.38 -20.21 -1.36
C LEU A 648 18.91 -20.86 -0.04
N ILE A 649 19.39 -20.31 1.08
CA ILE A 649 18.94 -20.68 2.43
C ILE A 649 18.20 -19.46 3.01
N THR A 650 16.91 -19.63 3.29
CA THR A 650 16.08 -18.56 3.80
C THR A 650 15.55 -18.88 5.20
N GLY A 651 15.92 -18.07 6.20
CA GLY A 651 15.41 -18.18 7.56
C GLY A 651 14.09 -17.41 7.74
N ILE A 652 13.09 -18.05 8.35
CA ILE A 652 11.79 -17.38 8.65
C ILE A 652 11.97 -16.14 9.53
N ALA A 653 12.94 -16.16 10.44
CA ALA A 653 13.23 -15.01 11.29
C ALA A 653 13.61 -13.77 10.48
N ALA A 654 14.46 -13.92 9.46
CA ALA A 654 14.88 -12.82 8.59
C ALA A 654 13.69 -12.25 7.77
N LEU A 655 12.85 -13.12 7.20
CA LEU A 655 11.64 -12.71 6.49
C LEU A 655 10.67 -11.95 7.42
N LYS A 656 10.51 -12.42 8.65
CA LYS A 656 9.67 -11.77 9.65
C LYS A 656 10.22 -10.40 10.07
N ASP A 657 11.52 -10.25 10.24
CA ASP A 657 12.17 -8.99 10.61
C ASP A 657 12.06 -7.97 9.46
N GLY A 658 12.22 -8.38 8.22
CA GLY A 658 11.93 -7.55 7.04
C GLY A 658 10.50 -7.02 7.05
N MET A 659 9.52 -7.88 7.34
CA MET A 659 8.11 -7.48 7.47
C MET A 659 7.84 -6.56 8.66
N MET A 660 8.61 -6.67 9.74
CA MET A 660 8.47 -5.77 10.90
C MET A 660 8.91 -4.34 10.58
N SER A 661 9.82 -4.14 9.64
CA SER A 661 10.21 -2.81 9.15
C SER A 661 9.06 -2.08 8.47
N MET A 662 8.19 -2.80 7.76
CA MET A 662 6.94 -2.26 7.18
C MET A 662 6.01 -1.65 8.23
N ILE A 663 5.91 -2.25 9.43
CA ILE A 663 5.11 -1.68 10.51
C ILE A 663 5.63 -0.31 10.92
N SER A 664 6.95 -0.13 10.97
CA SER A 664 7.58 1.17 11.28
C SER A 664 7.20 2.25 10.26
N MET A 665 7.18 1.89 8.98
CA MET A 665 6.73 2.75 7.90
C MET A 665 5.25 3.13 8.05
N MET A 666 4.39 2.14 8.28
CA MET A 666 2.96 2.34 8.51
C MET A 666 2.67 3.22 9.73
N ASP A 667 3.52 3.21 10.76
CA ASP A 667 3.36 4.10 11.93
C ASP A 667 3.41 5.59 11.54
N THR A 668 4.14 5.98 10.49
CA THR A 668 4.16 7.36 9.95
C THR A 668 2.81 7.72 9.31
N VAL A 669 2.25 6.83 8.50
CA VAL A 669 0.92 7.00 7.88
C VAL A 669 -0.16 7.09 8.95
N ILE A 670 -0.12 6.19 9.93
CA ILE A 670 -1.05 6.15 11.07
C ILE A 670 -0.98 7.45 11.87
N LEU A 671 0.23 7.94 12.16
CA LEU A 671 0.42 9.22 12.85
C LEU A 671 -0.21 10.37 12.09
N LEU A 672 0.00 10.44 10.77
CA LEU A 672 -0.60 11.45 9.91
C LEU A 672 -2.14 11.39 9.96
N LEU A 673 -2.72 10.22 9.76
CA LEU A 673 -4.17 10.01 9.82
C LEU A 673 -4.75 10.33 11.20
N MET A 674 -4.04 9.98 12.26
CA MET A 674 -4.43 10.29 13.64
C MET A 674 -4.43 11.81 13.88
N VAL A 675 -3.39 12.52 13.48
CA VAL A 675 -3.31 13.99 13.63
C VAL A 675 -4.45 14.66 12.87
N VAL A 676 -4.69 14.27 11.63
CA VAL A 676 -5.79 14.79 10.80
C VAL A 676 -7.14 14.49 11.46
N SER A 677 -7.34 13.27 11.97
CA SER A 677 -8.59 12.86 12.63
C SER A 677 -8.85 13.64 13.92
N VAL A 678 -7.81 13.88 14.73
CA VAL A 678 -7.91 14.69 15.95
C VAL A 678 -8.27 16.14 15.64
N ILE A 679 -7.61 16.75 14.63
CA ILE A 679 -7.94 18.11 14.17
C ILE A 679 -9.40 18.17 13.73
N LEU A 680 -9.83 17.18 12.92
CA LEU A 680 -11.20 17.07 12.44
C LEU A 680 -12.20 16.95 13.61
N ALA A 681 -11.91 16.09 14.59
CA ALA A 681 -12.74 15.90 15.79
C ALA A 681 -12.87 17.21 16.59
N VAL A 682 -11.75 17.88 16.84
CA VAL A 682 -11.75 19.16 17.57
C VAL A 682 -12.62 20.19 16.86
N VAL A 683 -12.46 20.34 15.54
CA VAL A 683 -13.19 21.32 14.74
C VAL A 683 -14.70 21.02 14.71
N ILE A 684 -15.08 19.76 14.51
CA ILE A 684 -16.49 19.36 14.48
C ILE A 684 -17.16 19.54 15.84
N ILE A 685 -16.54 19.02 16.90
CA ILE A 685 -17.10 19.11 18.26
C ILE A 685 -17.15 20.55 18.74
N TYR A 686 -16.14 21.36 18.41
CA TYR A 686 -16.12 22.78 18.72
C TYR A 686 -17.24 23.55 18.00
N ASN A 687 -17.45 23.27 16.71
CA ASN A 687 -18.52 23.88 15.91
C ASN A 687 -19.91 23.50 16.47
N LEU A 688 -20.14 22.23 16.75
CA LEU A 688 -21.36 21.74 17.39
C LEU A 688 -21.60 22.37 18.75
N GLY A 689 -20.57 22.42 19.57
CA GLY A 689 -20.62 23.00 20.90
C GLY A 689 -20.98 24.48 20.86
N ILE A 690 -20.30 25.29 20.05
CA ILE A 690 -20.63 26.72 19.89
C ILE A 690 -22.06 26.91 19.40
N LEU A 691 -22.50 26.08 18.45
CA LEU A 691 -23.87 26.11 17.95
C LEU A 691 -24.88 25.86 19.06
N SER A 692 -24.67 24.75 19.79
CA SER A 692 -25.51 24.37 20.94
C SER A 692 -25.54 25.46 22.01
N PHE A 693 -24.38 26.06 22.29
CA PHE A 693 -24.28 27.15 23.27
C PHE A 693 -25.05 28.41 22.84
N SER A 694 -24.88 28.85 21.61
CA SER A 694 -25.51 30.06 21.12
C SER A 694 -27.04 29.98 21.06
N GLU A 695 -27.56 28.81 20.67
CA GLU A 695 -29.02 28.58 20.63
C GLU A 695 -29.66 28.49 22.03
N LYS A 696 -28.87 28.12 23.03
CA LYS A 696 -29.34 27.96 24.42
C LYS A 696 -28.99 29.12 25.34
N GLN A 697 -28.37 30.14 24.82
CA GLN A 697 -27.92 31.29 25.63
C GLN A 697 -29.08 31.87 26.44
N TYR A 698 -30.27 32.03 25.84
CA TYR A 698 -31.49 32.50 26.52
C TYR A 698 -31.92 31.51 27.61
N GLN A 699 -31.99 30.19 27.31
CA GLN A 699 -32.38 29.18 28.28
C GLN A 699 -31.41 29.13 29.46
N PHE A 700 -30.11 29.30 29.21
CA PHE A 700 -29.08 29.32 30.27
C PHE A 700 -29.20 30.61 31.11
N ALA A 701 -29.54 31.75 30.51
CA ALA A 701 -29.84 32.98 31.22
C ALA A 701 -31.08 32.83 32.17
N THR A 702 -32.16 32.24 31.64
CA THR A 702 -33.37 31.90 32.42
C THR A 702 -33.06 30.98 33.57
N MET A 703 -32.27 29.93 33.34
CA MET A 703 -31.82 29.02 34.45
C MET A 703 -31.01 29.76 35.51
N LYS A 704 -30.12 30.70 35.11
CA LYS A 704 -29.37 31.52 36.08
C LYS A 704 -30.33 32.40 36.94
N VAL A 705 -31.35 32.99 36.29
CA VAL A 705 -32.36 33.80 37.04
C VAL A 705 -33.16 32.90 37.99
N LEU A 706 -33.45 31.66 37.62
CA LEU A 706 -34.13 30.68 38.48
C LEU A 706 -33.21 30.07 39.58
N GLY A 707 -31.98 30.59 39.73
CA GLY A 707 -31.08 30.26 40.81
C GLY A 707 -30.15 29.07 40.56
N PHE A 708 -30.09 28.53 39.32
CA PHE A 708 -29.13 27.44 38.98
C PHE A 708 -27.68 28.00 38.97
N ARG A 709 -26.78 27.30 39.66
CA ARG A 709 -25.35 27.66 39.63
C ARG A 709 -24.74 27.42 38.28
N SER A 710 -23.81 28.29 37.81
CA SER A 710 -23.10 28.12 36.56
C SER A 710 -22.43 26.74 36.36
N ARG A 711 -22.02 26.07 37.48
CA ARG A 711 -21.46 24.70 37.47
C ARG A 711 -22.52 23.66 37.09
N GLN A 712 -23.77 23.81 37.53
CA GLN A 712 -24.87 22.90 37.19
C GLN A 712 -25.26 23.05 35.70
N ILE A 713 -25.38 24.28 35.22
CA ILE A 713 -25.71 24.59 33.82
C ILE A 713 -24.61 24.02 32.90
N ARG A 714 -23.31 24.21 33.26
CA ARG A 714 -22.17 23.66 32.53
C ARG A 714 -22.23 22.13 32.48
N ARG A 715 -22.56 21.45 33.58
CA ARG A 715 -22.68 19.98 33.62
C ARG A 715 -23.76 19.47 32.66
N ILE A 716 -24.94 20.11 32.64
CA ILE A 716 -26.04 19.78 31.73
C ILE A 716 -25.59 19.93 30.25
N TYR A 717 -24.90 21.05 29.94
CA TYR A 717 -24.37 21.32 28.59
C TYR A 717 -23.32 20.30 28.15
N VAL A 718 -22.33 20.00 28.97
CA VAL A 718 -21.26 19.03 28.66
C VAL A 718 -21.84 17.63 28.46
N MET A 719 -22.72 17.21 29.38
CA MET A 719 -23.37 15.87 29.28
C MET A 719 -24.17 15.69 28.02
N GLN A 720 -24.82 16.74 27.50
CA GLN A 720 -25.59 16.63 26.26
C GLN A 720 -24.70 16.27 25.05
N ASN A 721 -23.57 16.97 24.92
CA ASN A 721 -22.66 16.73 23.82
C ASN A 721 -21.97 15.35 23.95
N LEU A 722 -21.72 14.91 25.18
CA LEU A 722 -21.20 13.55 25.44
C LEU A 722 -22.21 12.46 25.04
N TRP A 723 -23.53 12.66 25.24
CA TRP A 723 -24.52 11.69 24.73
C TRP A 723 -24.51 11.55 23.21
N VAL A 724 -24.30 12.66 22.48
CA VAL A 724 -24.12 12.63 21.02
C VAL A 724 -22.84 11.85 20.66
N CYS A 725 -21.76 12.05 21.42
CA CYS A 725 -20.52 11.29 21.23
C CYS A 725 -20.71 9.77 21.48
N VAL A 726 -21.45 9.37 22.52
CA VAL A 726 -21.73 7.95 22.77
C VAL A 726 -22.37 7.28 21.58
N VAL A 727 -23.45 7.89 21.03
CA VAL A 727 -24.14 7.35 19.86
C VAL A 727 -23.21 7.32 18.65
N ALA A 728 -22.44 8.37 18.44
CA ALA A 728 -21.52 8.47 17.31
C ALA A 728 -20.39 7.44 17.39
N VAL A 729 -19.81 7.22 18.57
CA VAL A 729 -18.75 6.21 18.77
C VAL A 729 -19.28 4.80 18.52
N ILE A 730 -20.47 4.45 19.06
CA ILE A 730 -21.09 3.13 18.84
C ILE A 730 -21.28 2.83 17.34
N ILE A 731 -21.61 3.84 16.54
CA ILE A 731 -21.77 3.69 15.08
C ILE A 731 -20.39 3.73 14.39
N GLY A 732 -19.49 4.59 14.86
CA GLY A 732 -18.20 4.84 14.22
C GLY A 732 -17.20 3.69 14.35
N LEU A 733 -17.25 2.92 15.46
CA LEU A 733 -16.36 1.80 15.68
C LEU A 733 -16.51 0.71 14.59
N PRO A 734 -17.71 0.14 14.35
CA PRO A 734 -17.87 -0.87 13.30
C PRO A 734 -17.69 -0.30 11.88
N LEU A 735 -18.01 0.98 11.67
CA LEU A 735 -17.73 1.63 10.40
C LEU A 735 -16.23 1.81 10.15
N GLY A 736 -15.42 1.96 11.20
CA GLY A 736 -13.97 2.01 11.09
C GLY A 736 -13.39 0.68 10.62
N GLU A 737 -13.83 -0.42 11.21
CA GLU A 737 -13.46 -1.77 10.74
C GLU A 737 -13.90 -2.02 9.29
N TYR A 738 -15.15 -1.67 8.97
CA TYR A 738 -15.63 -1.78 7.58
C TYR A 738 -14.81 -0.92 6.60
N MET A 739 -14.38 0.28 7.02
CA MET A 739 -13.54 1.14 6.19
C MET A 739 -12.15 0.53 5.98
N THR A 740 -11.55 -0.06 7.02
CA THR A 740 -10.29 -0.82 6.89
C THR A 740 -10.44 -1.95 5.87
N ALA A 741 -11.52 -2.73 5.98
CA ALA A 741 -11.80 -3.82 5.04
C ALA A 741 -12.02 -3.31 3.60
N LEU A 742 -12.69 -2.17 3.45
CA LEU A 742 -12.92 -1.56 2.13
C LEU A 742 -11.61 -1.08 1.50
N ILE A 743 -10.73 -0.46 2.29
CA ILE A 743 -9.43 0.01 1.83
C ILE A 743 -8.60 -1.18 1.34
N TYR A 744 -8.40 -2.22 2.15
CA TYR A 744 -7.64 -3.40 1.74
C TYR A 744 -8.25 -4.10 0.52
N LYS A 745 -9.57 -4.17 0.43
CA LYS A 745 -10.24 -4.77 -0.74
C LYS A 745 -10.03 -4.00 -2.05
N LEU A 746 -9.95 -2.67 -1.98
CA LEU A 746 -9.88 -1.80 -3.17
C LEU A 746 -8.45 -1.42 -3.56
N ALA A 747 -7.54 -1.47 -2.60
CA ALA A 747 -6.20 -0.96 -2.76
C ALA A 747 -5.13 -2.05 -2.82
N MET A 748 -5.34 -3.21 -2.20
CA MET A 748 -4.39 -4.31 -2.33
C MET A 748 -4.54 -5.01 -3.67
N GLY A 749 -3.42 -5.19 -4.36
CA GLY A 749 -3.30 -5.91 -5.62
C GLY A 749 -3.78 -7.36 -5.52
N ASP A 750 -3.83 -8.04 -6.65
CA ASP A 750 -4.38 -9.40 -6.74
C ASP A 750 -3.53 -10.45 -6.01
N ASN A 751 -2.28 -10.15 -5.71
CA ASN A 751 -1.37 -11.06 -5.03
C ASN A 751 -1.60 -11.21 -3.51
N TYR A 752 -2.31 -10.27 -2.85
CA TYR A 752 -2.50 -10.26 -1.40
C TYR A 752 -3.93 -10.54 -0.98
N ASP A 753 -4.13 -11.45 -0.02
CA ASP A 753 -5.41 -11.68 0.66
C ASP A 753 -5.33 -11.23 2.13
N MET A 754 -5.69 -9.98 2.39
CA MET A 754 -5.65 -9.39 3.72
C MET A 754 -6.90 -9.75 4.54
N LEU A 755 -6.73 -10.64 5.52
CA LEU A 755 -7.76 -10.91 6.51
C LEU A 755 -7.80 -9.77 7.54
N VAL A 756 -8.75 -8.85 7.35
CA VAL A 756 -8.88 -7.68 8.23
C VAL A 756 -9.19 -8.11 9.66
N ARG A 757 -8.32 -7.68 10.58
CA ARG A 757 -8.48 -7.93 12.00
C ARG A 757 -8.17 -6.67 12.81
N VAL A 758 -9.16 -6.18 13.52
CA VAL A 758 -9.00 -5.03 14.42
C VAL A 758 -8.96 -5.54 15.86
N GLU A 759 -7.90 -5.25 16.58
CA GLU A 759 -7.75 -5.69 17.97
C GLU A 759 -8.74 -4.99 18.91
N PRO A 760 -9.23 -5.68 19.94
CA PRO A 760 -10.15 -5.07 20.94
C PRO A 760 -9.61 -3.80 21.59
N ILE A 761 -8.30 -3.71 21.75
CA ILE A 761 -7.64 -2.52 22.34
C ILE A 761 -7.79 -1.29 21.42
N THR A 762 -7.81 -1.46 20.11
CA THR A 762 -8.00 -0.39 19.12
C THR A 762 -9.38 0.26 19.26
N TYR A 763 -10.43 -0.53 19.49
CA TYR A 763 -11.76 0.03 19.78
C TYR A 763 -11.77 0.85 21.08
N VAL A 764 -11.08 0.36 22.13
CA VAL A 764 -10.99 1.06 23.39
C VAL A 764 -10.21 2.38 23.25
N VAL A 765 -9.05 2.34 22.59
CA VAL A 765 -8.21 3.53 22.34
C VAL A 765 -8.93 4.55 21.45
N GLY A 766 -9.57 4.10 20.38
CA GLY A 766 -10.35 4.96 19.48
C GLY A 766 -11.52 5.64 20.20
N ALA A 767 -12.30 4.88 20.97
CA ALA A 767 -13.39 5.43 21.76
C ALA A 767 -12.87 6.42 22.82
N ALA A 768 -11.86 6.05 23.60
CA ALA A 768 -11.28 6.89 24.65
C ALA A 768 -10.70 8.19 24.08
N GLY A 769 -10.01 8.14 22.94
CA GLY A 769 -9.45 9.30 22.24
C GLY A 769 -10.54 10.30 21.84
N VAL A 770 -11.59 9.83 21.18
CA VAL A 770 -12.73 10.67 20.77
C VAL A 770 -13.44 11.27 21.99
N PHE A 771 -13.67 10.46 23.04
CA PHE A 771 -14.27 10.95 24.29
C PHE A 771 -13.39 11.98 24.99
N ALA A 772 -12.09 11.79 25.04
CA ALA A 772 -11.15 12.74 25.62
C ALA A 772 -11.19 14.10 24.88
N VAL A 773 -11.11 14.08 23.56
CA VAL A 773 -11.24 15.29 22.74
C VAL A 773 -12.60 15.96 22.95
N ALA A 774 -13.69 15.19 22.94
CA ALA A 774 -15.02 15.69 23.16
C ALA A 774 -15.17 16.35 24.54
N TYR A 775 -14.66 15.69 25.58
CA TYR A 775 -14.70 16.22 26.94
C TYR A 775 -13.90 17.52 27.06
N LEU A 776 -12.66 17.56 26.57
CA LEU A 776 -11.81 18.74 26.63
C LEU A 776 -12.41 19.94 25.91
N VAL A 777 -12.87 19.75 24.66
CA VAL A 777 -13.49 20.82 23.88
C VAL A 777 -14.77 21.35 24.55
N ASN A 778 -15.63 20.45 25.02
CA ASN A 778 -16.87 20.85 25.70
C ASN A 778 -16.62 21.50 27.06
N LEU A 779 -15.55 21.11 27.76
CA LEU A 779 -15.14 21.75 29.02
C LEU A 779 -14.66 23.19 28.77
N LEU A 780 -13.90 23.43 27.70
CA LEU A 780 -13.46 24.76 27.28
C LEU A 780 -14.67 25.65 26.92
N LEU A 781 -15.58 25.12 26.11
CA LEU A 781 -16.81 25.83 25.73
C LEU A 781 -17.73 26.09 26.92
N GLY A 782 -17.81 25.13 27.84
CA GLY A 782 -18.59 25.26 29.08
C GLY A 782 -18.12 26.40 29.99
N ARG A 783 -16.86 26.86 29.87
CA ARG A 783 -16.40 28.07 30.61
C ARG A 783 -17.15 29.34 30.19
N LYS A 784 -17.64 29.40 28.93
CA LYS A 784 -18.46 30.53 28.45
C LYS A 784 -19.79 30.69 29.17
N VAL A 785 -20.30 29.66 29.87
CA VAL A 785 -21.51 29.76 30.71
C VAL A 785 -21.33 30.80 31.84
N LYS A 786 -20.11 31.00 32.34
CA LYS A 786 -19.82 32.00 33.37
C LYS A 786 -20.03 33.45 32.85
N THR A 787 -19.70 33.68 31.59
CA THR A 787 -19.72 35.02 30.96
C THR A 787 -21.07 35.41 30.38
N ILE A 788 -22.14 34.64 30.60
CA ILE A 788 -23.49 35.00 30.14
C ILE A 788 -24.02 36.10 31.01
N ASP A 789 -24.25 37.27 30.35
CA ASP A 789 -24.95 38.41 30.94
C ASP A 789 -26.47 38.13 30.88
N MET A 790 -27.09 38.06 32.08
CA MET A 790 -28.51 37.76 32.23
C MET A 790 -29.40 38.89 31.69
N VAL A 791 -29.00 40.15 31.92
CA VAL A 791 -29.80 41.30 31.54
C VAL A 791 -29.86 41.49 30.03
N THR A 792 -28.70 41.46 29.37
CA THR A 792 -28.59 41.59 27.91
C THR A 792 -29.20 40.40 27.19
N SER A 793 -29.09 39.20 27.74
CA SER A 793 -29.62 37.97 27.12
C SER A 793 -31.15 37.85 27.21
N LEU A 794 -31.79 38.44 28.21
CA LEU A 794 -33.24 38.45 28.39
C LEU A 794 -33.89 39.64 27.68
N LYS A 795 -33.27 40.83 27.67
CA LYS A 795 -33.76 42.04 26.98
C LYS A 795 -33.70 41.91 25.45
N ALA A 796 -32.89 41.05 24.90
CA ALA A 796 -32.81 40.82 23.44
C ALA A 796 -34.09 40.22 22.81
N ASN A 797 -35.11 39.91 23.63
CA ASN A 797 -36.38 39.36 23.18
C ASN A 797 -37.61 40.26 23.53
N GLU A 798 -37.42 41.42 24.14
CA GLU A 798 -38.37 42.48 24.15
C GLU A 798 -38.09 43.47 22.99
#